data_e1b2d7ac0a217b459938f600baccc995
#
_entry.id   e1b2d7ac0a217b459938f600baccc995
#
_cell.length_a   1.000
_cell.length_b   1.000
_cell.length_c   1.000
_cell.angle_alpha   90.00
_cell.angle_beta   90.00
_cell.angle_gamma   90.00
#
_symmetry.space_group_name_H-M   'P 1'
#
loop_
_entity.id
_entity.type
_entity.pdbx_description
1 polymer ?
#
loop_
_entity_poly.entity_id
_entity_poly.type
_entity_poly.pdbx_seq_one_letter_code
_entity_poly.pdbx_strand_id
1 'polypeptide(L)'
;HYPRDYIRHNQDVGLGDAAEGDIVTVTGTVTGITTRDTGKTTIINVQLDGHIIATFFNAMYVLRMLHRGQRVMMSGKLKYFRQQPQLQQPDFVEIDAFGRPDGELAAYREQAPATGKKKPQKATGSLRNLSQFGRLDKLLLEREWIPVYPATAKITSWYLMGAIHYVLSHTPTIREPLDQQMIISLDQAVREIHEPGAAGPQRAIQRLKYNEALSIGLVMALRQRDAHAHTAPTMPAILGGFREELLTHLPFELTQGQRRVITEIDDDLSGSLPMMRLLQGEVGSGKTMVATCAMLQAIDAGSQAALLAPTEVLASQHAASIGTSVPEGVKVVLLTGSMRTAEKRQALLDIVSGEANIVIGTHAIIQESVEFFDLGLVIVDEQHRFGVEQRDSLRSKTREGISPHVLVMTATPIPRTIAMTIFGDLAVSTLAELPGGRKPIQSAVVAEWRPIWVARALERIREEVAHGHQAYIVCPRIEGEGGVLELAEQLAAGPFKGLRVDILHGKMPNKDEVMTSFARGEIDILVSTTVIEVGVDVPNATVMLIREAENFGVSQLHQLRGRVGRGGNASICLMHTKAEDNSASYRRITQIAQTSSGFDLAELDLRQRHEGDILGAVQSGTHRTLRLLNLADDQDIVERTHVDAYAMVQRNPQLAEELTRNLSQSEQEYLEKN
;
A
#
# COMPACT_ATOMS: atom_id res chain seq x y z
N HIS A 1 -14.38 4.44 -17.57
CA HIS A 1 -15.23 4.16 -16.41
C HIS A 1 -15.58 2.67 -16.43
N TYR A 2 -14.90 1.85 -15.61
CA TYR A 2 -15.09 0.41 -15.61
C TYR A 2 -16.28 -0.01 -14.75
N PRO A 3 -16.95 -1.15 -15.07
CA PRO A 3 -17.91 -1.78 -14.17
C PRO A 3 -17.21 -2.18 -12.85
N ARG A 4 -17.91 -2.04 -11.74
CA ARG A 4 -17.44 -2.52 -10.44
C ARG A 4 -17.82 -3.98 -10.18
N ASP A 5 -18.87 -4.46 -10.90
CA ASP A 5 -19.43 -5.78 -10.72
C ASP A 5 -20.26 -6.19 -11.96
N TYR A 6 -20.65 -7.45 -12.05
CA TYR A 6 -21.46 -7.97 -13.13
C TYR A 6 -22.58 -8.85 -12.57
N ILE A 7 -23.79 -8.67 -13.13
CA ILE A 7 -24.95 -9.49 -12.83
C ILE A 7 -25.11 -10.50 -13.96
N ARG A 8 -25.17 -11.79 -13.64
CA ARG A 8 -25.52 -12.79 -14.62
C ARG A 8 -27.03 -12.75 -14.88
N HIS A 9 -27.42 -12.60 -16.13
CA HIS A 9 -28.82 -12.54 -16.52
C HIS A 9 -29.40 -13.96 -16.57
N ASN A 10 -30.34 -14.28 -15.66
CA ASN A 10 -31.11 -15.51 -15.71
C ASN A 10 -32.33 -15.29 -16.60
N GLN A 11 -32.34 -15.87 -17.79
CA GLN A 11 -33.48 -15.78 -18.72
C GLN A 11 -34.70 -16.55 -18.23
N ASP A 12 -34.51 -17.58 -17.42
CA ASP A 12 -35.56 -18.36 -16.79
C ASP A 12 -35.64 -18.13 -15.26
N VAL A 13 -36.81 -18.29 -14.68
CA VAL A 13 -37.16 -17.99 -13.30
C VAL A 13 -36.37 -18.78 -12.22
N GLY A 14 -35.37 -19.48 -12.61
CA GLY A 14 -34.40 -20.10 -11.67
C GLY A 14 -33.40 -19.08 -11.16
N LEU A 15 -33.41 -18.81 -9.85
CA LEU A 15 -32.42 -17.92 -9.21
C LEU A 15 -30.99 -18.52 -9.21
N GLY A 16 -30.80 -19.72 -9.79
CA GLY A 16 -29.51 -20.40 -9.89
C GLY A 16 -28.79 -20.45 -8.54
N ASP A 17 -27.49 -20.15 -8.57
CA ASP A 17 -26.61 -20.13 -7.39
C ASP A 17 -26.55 -18.76 -6.67
N ALA A 18 -27.55 -17.87 -6.89
CA ALA A 18 -27.55 -16.54 -6.30
C ALA A 18 -27.71 -16.59 -4.78
N ALA A 19 -26.79 -15.94 -4.06
CA ALA A 19 -26.79 -15.85 -2.61
C ALA A 19 -27.68 -14.70 -2.10
N GLU A 20 -28.10 -14.80 -0.81
CA GLU A 20 -28.82 -13.69 -0.17
C GLU A 20 -27.94 -12.43 -0.13
N GLY A 21 -28.48 -11.35 -0.65
CA GLY A 21 -27.76 -10.07 -0.73
C GLY A 21 -27.32 -9.69 -2.14
N ASP A 22 -27.28 -10.64 -3.07
CA ASP A 22 -26.94 -10.41 -4.46
C ASP A 22 -27.98 -9.56 -5.17
N ILE A 23 -27.56 -8.80 -6.17
CA ILE A 23 -28.47 -8.10 -7.08
C ILE A 23 -28.75 -9.03 -8.25
N VAL A 24 -29.99 -9.46 -8.37
CA VAL A 24 -30.45 -10.35 -9.44
C VAL A 24 -31.43 -9.66 -10.36
N THR A 25 -31.43 -10.07 -11.63
CA THR A 25 -32.40 -9.61 -12.62
C THR A 25 -33.20 -10.80 -13.09
N VAL A 26 -34.52 -10.69 -12.98
CA VAL A 26 -35.46 -11.75 -13.35
C VAL A 26 -36.51 -11.21 -14.32
N THR A 27 -36.98 -12.07 -15.20
CA THR A 27 -38.15 -11.81 -16.05
C THR A 27 -39.28 -12.71 -15.60
N GLY A 28 -40.49 -12.19 -15.60
CA GLY A 28 -41.65 -12.99 -15.22
C GLY A 28 -42.95 -12.26 -15.51
N THR A 29 -44.06 -13.00 -15.43
CA THR A 29 -45.42 -12.46 -15.58
C THR A 29 -46.01 -12.15 -14.20
N VAL A 30 -46.59 -10.97 -14.04
CA VAL A 30 -47.24 -10.58 -12.79
C VAL A 30 -48.50 -11.47 -12.59
N THR A 31 -48.47 -12.32 -11.57
CA THR A 31 -49.58 -13.22 -11.21
C THR A 31 -50.48 -12.65 -10.16
N GLY A 32 -49.97 -11.76 -9.31
CA GLY A 32 -50.76 -11.13 -8.24
C GLY A 32 -50.09 -9.89 -7.67
N ILE A 33 -50.90 -8.97 -7.16
CA ILE A 33 -50.43 -7.79 -6.44
C ILE A 33 -51.19 -7.71 -5.13
N THR A 34 -50.50 -7.62 -4.01
CA THR A 34 -51.10 -7.47 -2.68
C THR A 34 -50.52 -6.24 -1.99
N THR A 35 -51.37 -5.55 -1.24
CA THR A 35 -51.00 -4.35 -0.51
C THR A 35 -51.30 -4.56 0.97
N ARG A 36 -50.33 -4.22 1.83
CA ARG A 36 -50.49 -4.27 3.28
C ARG A 36 -50.04 -2.91 3.86
N ASP A 37 -50.95 -2.28 4.58
CA ASP A 37 -50.65 -1.07 5.33
C ASP A 37 -50.34 -1.43 6.79
N THR A 38 -49.18 -0.94 7.30
CA THR A 38 -48.78 -1.14 8.70
C THR A 38 -48.93 0.13 9.54
N GLY A 39 -49.63 1.15 9.01
CA GLY A 39 -49.78 2.46 9.65
C GLY A 39 -48.55 3.39 9.56
N LYS A 40 -47.34 2.83 9.41
CA LYS A 40 -46.10 3.58 9.19
C LYS A 40 -45.57 3.40 7.78
N THR A 41 -45.85 2.27 7.15
CA THR A 41 -45.27 1.90 5.85
C THR A 41 -46.27 1.06 5.08
N THR A 42 -46.54 1.46 3.83
CA THR A 42 -47.32 0.66 2.90
C THR A 42 -46.39 -0.30 2.16
N ILE A 43 -46.62 -1.59 2.30
CA ILE A 43 -45.89 -2.67 1.64
C ILE A 43 -46.72 -3.17 0.45
N ILE A 44 -46.12 -3.15 -0.73
CA ILE A 44 -46.72 -3.67 -1.97
C ILE A 44 -45.87 -4.87 -2.41
N ASN A 45 -46.51 -6.04 -2.47
CA ASN A 45 -45.89 -7.25 -2.96
C ASN A 45 -46.45 -7.57 -4.34
N VAL A 46 -45.59 -7.66 -5.32
CA VAL A 46 -45.88 -8.08 -6.69
C VAL A 46 -45.34 -9.50 -6.85
N GLN A 47 -46.24 -10.44 -7.08
CA GLN A 47 -45.90 -11.84 -7.28
C GLN A 47 -45.69 -12.11 -8.77
N LEU A 48 -44.55 -12.68 -9.09
CA LEU A 48 -44.21 -13.13 -10.44
C LEU A 48 -44.45 -14.64 -10.56
N ASP A 49 -44.65 -15.12 -11.80
CA ASP A 49 -44.57 -16.55 -12.08
C ASP A 49 -43.21 -17.08 -11.58
N GLY A 50 -43.13 -18.34 -11.14
CA GLY A 50 -41.95 -18.92 -10.55
C GLY A 50 -41.70 -18.59 -9.07
N HIS A 51 -42.71 -18.12 -8.35
CA HIS A 51 -42.68 -17.92 -6.90
C HIS A 51 -41.76 -16.83 -6.36
N ILE A 52 -41.35 -15.86 -7.18
CA ILE A 52 -40.58 -14.70 -6.76
C ILE A 52 -41.52 -13.57 -6.37
N ILE A 53 -41.21 -12.91 -5.25
CA ILE A 53 -41.98 -11.76 -4.77
C ILE A 53 -41.12 -10.50 -4.87
N ALA A 54 -41.62 -9.50 -5.59
CA ALA A 54 -41.02 -8.17 -5.59
C ALA A 54 -41.70 -7.29 -4.53
N THR A 55 -40.94 -6.85 -3.53
CA THR A 55 -41.47 -6.07 -2.40
C THR A 55 -41.08 -4.61 -2.52
N PHE A 56 -42.09 -3.74 -2.54
CA PHE A 56 -41.91 -2.29 -2.61
C PHE A 56 -42.46 -1.65 -1.32
N PHE A 57 -41.75 -0.64 -0.81
CA PHE A 57 -42.13 0.11 0.38
C PHE A 57 -42.50 1.54 -0.01
N ASN A 58 -43.69 2.01 0.44
CA ASN A 58 -44.22 3.35 0.17
C ASN A 58 -44.25 3.74 -1.32
N ALA A 59 -44.41 2.78 -2.21
CA ALA A 59 -44.29 2.95 -3.65
C ALA A 59 -45.69 2.84 -4.36
N MET A 60 -46.64 3.66 -3.96
CA MET A 60 -48.01 3.64 -4.51
C MET A 60 -48.09 3.78 -6.04
N TYR A 61 -47.04 4.32 -6.68
CA TYR A 61 -46.97 4.38 -8.13
C TYR A 61 -46.90 3.00 -8.79
N VAL A 62 -46.40 1.97 -8.10
CA VAL A 62 -46.32 0.59 -8.59
C VAL A 62 -47.70 0.05 -8.93
N LEU A 63 -48.73 0.36 -8.11
CA LEU A 63 -50.11 -0.05 -8.35
C LEU A 63 -50.76 0.56 -9.60
N ARG A 64 -50.19 1.70 -10.06
CA ARG A 64 -50.68 2.34 -11.30
C ARG A 64 -49.96 1.82 -12.53
N MET A 65 -48.88 1.10 -12.35
CA MET A 65 -47.96 0.74 -13.42
C MET A 65 -47.86 -0.74 -13.68
N LEU A 66 -48.13 -1.56 -12.66
CA LEU A 66 -48.09 -3.01 -12.76
C LEU A 66 -49.49 -3.57 -12.64
N HIS A 67 -49.86 -4.45 -13.58
CA HIS A 67 -51.13 -5.13 -13.61
C HIS A 67 -50.92 -6.64 -13.77
N ARG A 68 -51.89 -7.40 -13.30
CA ARG A 68 -51.89 -8.86 -13.47
C ARG A 68 -51.88 -9.22 -14.97
N GLY A 69 -51.02 -10.14 -15.33
CA GLY A 69 -50.82 -10.59 -16.72
C GLY A 69 -49.74 -9.84 -17.50
N GLN A 70 -49.21 -8.73 -16.95
CA GLN A 70 -48.08 -8.04 -17.58
C GLN A 70 -46.79 -8.84 -17.43
N ARG A 71 -45.99 -8.90 -18.50
CA ARG A 71 -44.65 -9.44 -18.48
C ARG A 71 -43.65 -8.32 -18.13
N VAL A 72 -42.83 -8.55 -17.13
CA VAL A 72 -41.91 -7.56 -16.60
C VAL A 72 -40.53 -8.14 -16.39
N MET A 73 -39.53 -7.27 -16.50
CA MET A 73 -38.17 -7.51 -16.02
C MET A 73 -37.98 -6.71 -14.75
N MET A 74 -37.48 -7.36 -13.70
CA MET A 74 -37.18 -6.72 -12.41
C MET A 74 -35.76 -6.98 -11.99
N SER A 75 -35.09 -5.95 -11.49
CA SER A 75 -33.71 -6.03 -10.97
C SER A 75 -33.67 -5.48 -9.56
N GLY A 76 -33.22 -6.27 -8.59
CA GLY A 76 -33.17 -5.85 -7.19
C GLY A 76 -32.36 -6.79 -6.31
N LYS A 77 -32.17 -6.38 -5.07
CA LYS A 77 -31.46 -7.16 -4.06
C LYS A 77 -32.26 -8.38 -3.63
N LEU A 78 -31.65 -9.57 -3.78
CA LEU A 78 -32.27 -10.82 -3.35
C LEU A 78 -32.24 -10.94 -1.82
N LYS A 79 -33.39 -11.30 -1.24
CA LYS A 79 -33.52 -11.72 0.15
C LYS A 79 -34.42 -12.94 0.25
N TYR A 80 -34.27 -13.70 1.31
CA TYR A 80 -35.18 -14.81 1.62
C TYR A 80 -36.01 -14.47 2.83
N PHE A 81 -37.34 -14.56 2.66
CA PHE A 81 -38.29 -14.46 3.77
C PHE A 81 -39.11 -15.74 3.86
N ARG A 82 -38.99 -16.49 4.97
CA ARG A 82 -39.60 -17.81 5.16
C ARG A 82 -39.33 -18.77 3.98
N GLN A 83 -38.07 -18.80 3.53
CA GLN A 83 -37.57 -19.60 2.40
C GLN A 83 -38.12 -19.17 1.02
N GLN A 84 -38.89 -18.09 0.92
CA GLN A 84 -39.30 -17.54 -0.36
C GLN A 84 -38.35 -16.43 -0.82
N PRO A 85 -37.87 -16.48 -2.07
CA PRO A 85 -37.03 -15.44 -2.63
C PRO A 85 -37.84 -14.15 -2.85
N GLN A 86 -37.28 -13.05 -2.38
CA GLN A 86 -37.85 -11.72 -2.50
C GLN A 86 -36.85 -10.73 -3.08
N LEU A 87 -37.29 -9.91 -4.03
CA LEU A 87 -36.54 -8.75 -4.52
C LEU A 87 -36.98 -7.52 -3.71
N GLN A 88 -36.04 -6.87 -3.03
CA GLN A 88 -36.31 -5.66 -2.28
C GLN A 88 -36.16 -4.40 -3.15
N GLN A 89 -37.25 -3.59 -3.19
CA GLN A 89 -37.27 -2.32 -3.94
C GLN A 89 -36.69 -2.45 -5.36
N PRO A 90 -37.11 -3.47 -6.18
CA PRO A 90 -36.51 -3.67 -7.48
C PRO A 90 -36.89 -2.53 -8.43
N ASP A 91 -35.95 -2.22 -9.32
CA ASP A 91 -36.26 -1.50 -10.55
C ASP A 91 -36.99 -2.45 -11.51
N PHE A 92 -37.92 -1.94 -12.27
CA PHE A 92 -38.68 -2.77 -13.21
C PHE A 92 -38.97 -2.04 -14.54
N VAL A 93 -39.15 -2.84 -15.57
CA VAL A 93 -39.62 -2.41 -16.88
C VAL A 93 -40.62 -3.45 -17.42
N GLU A 94 -41.66 -2.96 -18.05
CA GLU A 94 -42.63 -3.82 -18.77
C GLU A 94 -42.00 -4.25 -20.11
N ILE A 95 -42.19 -5.54 -20.45
CA ILE A 95 -41.71 -6.14 -21.68
C ILE A 95 -42.87 -6.93 -22.32
N ASP A 96 -42.94 -6.90 -23.65
CA ASP A 96 -43.92 -7.70 -24.40
C ASP A 96 -43.56 -9.21 -24.36
N ALA A 97 -44.42 -10.04 -24.95
CA ALA A 97 -44.20 -11.49 -25.03
C ALA A 97 -42.87 -11.90 -25.73
N PHE A 98 -42.25 -10.99 -26.42
CA PHE A 98 -40.95 -11.19 -27.10
C PHE A 98 -39.78 -10.49 -26.37
N GLY A 99 -40.00 -10.03 -25.12
CA GLY A 99 -39.01 -9.29 -24.38
C GLY A 99 -38.77 -7.85 -24.84
N ARG A 100 -39.65 -7.29 -25.64
CA ARG A 100 -39.60 -5.89 -26.08
C ARG A 100 -40.36 -5.02 -25.08
N PRO A 101 -39.92 -3.76 -24.86
CA PRO A 101 -40.70 -2.81 -24.09
C PRO A 101 -42.03 -2.55 -24.85
N ASP A 102 -43.16 -2.57 -24.14
CA ASP A 102 -44.43 -2.29 -24.76
C ASP A 102 -44.50 -0.84 -25.28
N GLY A 103 -45.10 -0.66 -26.46
CA GLY A 103 -45.14 0.63 -27.18
C GLY A 103 -45.82 1.77 -26.45
N GLU A 104 -46.62 1.48 -25.39
CA GLU A 104 -47.24 2.51 -24.57
C GLU A 104 -46.26 3.35 -23.75
N LEU A 105 -45.02 2.86 -23.49
CA LEU A 105 -43.96 3.65 -22.87
C LEU A 105 -43.43 4.77 -23.78
N ALA A 106 -43.55 4.61 -25.10
CA ALA A 106 -43.27 5.65 -26.06
C ALA A 106 -44.35 6.71 -26.11
N ALA A 107 -45.64 6.30 -26.03
CA ALA A 107 -46.78 7.21 -26.02
C ALA A 107 -46.89 8.07 -24.74
N TYR A 108 -46.36 7.60 -23.60
CA TYR A 108 -46.36 8.38 -22.36
C TYR A 108 -45.35 9.56 -22.38
N ARG A 109 -44.41 9.56 -23.30
CA ARG A 109 -43.50 10.70 -23.54
C ARG A 109 -44.16 11.85 -24.30
N GLU A 110 -45.13 11.56 -25.15
CA GLU A 110 -45.80 12.58 -25.97
C GLU A 110 -46.96 13.29 -25.22
N GLN A 111 -47.47 12.71 -24.10
CA GLN A 111 -48.62 13.25 -23.36
C GLN A 111 -48.27 13.93 -22.03
N ALA A 112 -47.03 14.30 -21.77
CA ALA A 112 -46.70 15.12 -20.60
C ALA A 112 -47.16 16.56 -20.88
N PRO A 113 -48.19 17.12 -20.20
CA PRO A 113 -48.66 18.48 -20.44
C PRO A 113 -47.56 19.47 -20.02
N ALA A 114 -47.16 20.30 -20.94
CA ALA A 114 -46.28 21.43 -20.71
C ALA A 114 -47.09 22.56 -20.00
N THR A 115 -47.44 22.36 -18.74
CA THR A 115 -47.88 23.48 -17.88
C THR A 115 -47.85 23.11 -16.41
N GLY A 116 -47.11 23.86 -15.61
CA GLY A 116 -47.29 23.92 -14.17
C GLY A 116 -46.10 23.44 -13.36
N LYS A 117 -45.48 24.38 -12.63
CA LYS A 117 -44.41 24.19 -11.64
C LYS A 117 -44.74 23.09 -10.60
N LYS A 118 -44.48 21.86 -10.95
CA LYS A 118 -44.27 20.79 -9.97
C LYS A 118 -42.83 20.35 -10.07
N LYS A 119 -42.11 20.38 -8.93
CA LYS A 119 -40.78 19.80 -8.80
C LYS A 119 -40.81 18.41 -9.46
N PRO A 120 -39.84 18.07 -10.33
CA PRO A 120 -39.81 16.75 -10.92
C PRO A 120 -39.79 15.75 -9.77
N GLN A 121 -40.82 14.91 -9.68
CA GLN A 121 -40.79 13.74 -8.82
C GLN A 121 -39.55 12.95 -9.21
N LYS A 122 -38.74 12.60 -8.22
CA LYS A 122 -37.57 11.75 -8.42
C LYS A 122 -38.00 10.55 -9.27
N ALA A 123 -37.49 10.48 -10.49
CA ALA A 123 -37.72 9.37 -11.37
C ALA A 123 -37.06 8.15 -10.74
N THR A 124 -37.84 7.35 -10.06
CA THR A 124 -37.49 6.02 -9.61
C THR A 124 -37.71 5.09 -10.80
N GLY A 125 -36.70 4.59 -11.41
CA GLY A 125 -36.86 3.66 -12.52
C GLY A 125 -35.85 3.94 -13.62
N SER A 126 -34.62 3.63 -13.30
CA SER A 126 -33.51 3.80 -14.21
C SER A 126 -33.58 2.92 -15.45
N LEU A 127 -34.20 1.76 -15.38
CA LEU A 127 -34.43 0.88 -16.52
C LEU A 127 -35.25 1.55 -17.64
N ARG A 128 -36.17 2.46 -17.31
CA ARG A 128 -36.97 3.21 -18.30
C ARG A 128 -36.14 4.17 -19.15
N ASN A 129 -35.05 4.66 -18.61
CA ASN A 129 -34.19 5.59 -19.34
C ASN A 129 -33.26 4.89 -20.34
N LEU A 130 -33.16 3.58 -20.26
CA LEU A 130 -32.32 2.79 -21.17
C LEU A 130 -32.81 2.81 -22.62
N SER A 131 -34.14 2.87 -22.84
CA SER A 131 -34.73 2.89 -24.18
C SER A 131 -34.30 4.06 -25.06
N GLN A 132 -33.75 5.13 -24.46
CA GLN A 132 -33.19 6.28 -25.21
C GLN A 132 -31.87 5.97 -25.91
N PHE A 133 -31.14 4.92 -25.48
CA PHE A 133 -29.84 4.55 -26.00
C PHE A 133 -29.89 3.37 -26.98
N GLY A 134 -31.06 2.72 -27.14
CA GLY A 134 -31.23 1.59 -28.05
C GLY A 134 -32.40 0.70 -27.69
N ARG A 135 -32.54 -0.41 -28.41
CA ARG A 135 -33.58 -1.40 -28.15
C ARG A 135 -33.28 -2.16 -26.87
N LEU A 136 -34.21 -2.21 -25.93
CA LEU A 136 -34.04 -2.84 -24.61
C LEU A 136 -33.81 -4.36 -24.71
N ASP A 137 -34.37 -5.02 -25.72
CA ASP A 137 -34.12 -6.43 -25.99
C ASP A 137 -32.61 -6.68 -26.24
N LYS A 138 -31.96 -5.88 -27.07
CA LYS A 138 -30.52 -5.96 -27.31
C LYS A 138 -29.66 -5.54 -26.13
N LEU A 139 -30.11 -4.54 -25.39
CA LEU A 139 -29.36 -4.00 -24.26
C LEU A 139 -29.38 -4.89 -23.03
N LEU A 140 -30.47 -5.64 -22.82
CA LEU A 140 -30.70 -6.41 -21.60
C LEU A 140 -30.95 -7.90 -21.86
N LEU A 141 -31.86 -8.25 -22.78
CA LEU A 141 -32.36 -9.62 -22.90
C LEU A 141 -31.39 -10.54 -23.68
N GLU A 142 -30.66 -10.00 -24.63
CA GLU A 142 -29.67 -10.76 -25.41
C GLU A 142 -28.32 -10.92 -24.67
N ARG A 143 -28.15 -10.28 -23.49
CA ARG A 143 -26.90 -10.30 -22.72
C ARG A 143 -26.96 -11.33 -21.59
N GLU A 144 -25.95 -12.18 -21.50
CA GLU A 144 -25.77 -13.07 -20.33
C GLU A 144 -25.21 -12.32 -19.12
N TRP A 145 -24.41 -11.29 -19.33
CA TRP A 145 -23.77 -10.52 -18.29
C TRP A 145 -24.13 -9.04 -18.41
N ILE A 146 -24.64 -8.47 -17.32
CA ILE A 146 -25.02 -7.07 -17.23
C ILE A 146 -24.01 -6.34 -16.33
N PRO A 147 -23.26 -5.35 -16.87
CA PRO A 147 -22.28 -4.61 -16.10
C PRO A 147 -22.95 -3.67 -15.09
N VAL A 148 -22.42 -3.62 -13.87
CA VAL A 148 -22.85 -2.71 -12.81
C VAL A 148 -21.80 -1.63 -12.61
N TYR A 149 -22.16 -0.38 -12.87
CA TYR A 149 -21.25 0.76 -12.74
C TYR A 149 -21.37 1.46 -11.39
N PRO A 150 -20.29 2.07 -10.89
CA PRO A 150 -20.38 3.02 -9.78
C PRO A 150 -21.35 4.14 -10.15
N ALA A 151 -22.41 4.29 -9.40
CA ALA A 151 -23.51 5.21 -9.69
C ALA A 151 -23.68 6.26 -8.60
N THR A 152 -24.26 7.40 -8.96
CA THR A 152 -24.65 8.45 -8.03
C THR A 152 -26.18 8.57 -7.96
N ALA A 153 -26.68 9.36 -7.01
CA ALA A 153 -28.13 9.60 -6.91
C ALA A 153 -28.72 10.26 -8.17
N LYS A 154 -27.88 10.89 -9.02
CA LYS A 154 -28.31 11.57 -10.24
C LYS A 154 -28.09 10.75 -11.51
N ILE A 155 -27.04 9.94 -11.54
CA ILE A 155 -26.64 9.12 -12.70
C ILE A 155 -26.61 7.67 -12.25
N THR A 156 -27.50 6.87 -12.79
CA THR A 156 -27.69 5.47 -12.42
C THR A 156 -26.77 4.56 -13.25
N SER A 157 -26.51 3.34 -12.75
CA SER A 157 -25.74 2.32 -13.48
C SER A 157 -26.33 2.03 -14.86
N TRP A 158 -27.66 1.96 -14.96
CA TRP A 158 -28.38 1.72 -16.23
C TRP A 158 -28.15 2.83 -17.25
N TYR A 159 -28.16 4.09 -16.79
CA TYR A 159 -27.88 5.22 -17.66
C TYR A 159 -26.45 5.15 -18.21
N LEU A 160 -25.48 4.83 -17.34
CA LEU A 160 -24.09 4.67 -17.73
C LEU A 160 -23.91 3.53 -18.73
N MET A 161 -24.55 2.39 -18.48
CA MET A 161 -24.54 1.23 -19.40
C MET A 161 -25.04 1.60 -20.80
N GLY A 162 -26.18 2.30 -20.88
CA GLY A 162 -26.73 2.75 -22.14
C GLY A 162 -25.84 3.76 -22.85
N ALA A 163 -25.31 4.75 -22.13
CA ALA A 163 -24.42 5.75 -22.69
C ALA A 163 -23.11 5.11 -23.21
N ILE A 164 -22.55 4.17 -22.49
CA ILE A 164 -21.34 3.44 -22.91
C ILE A 164 -21.63 2.58 -24.15
N HIS A 165 -22.75 1.88 -24.17
CA HIS A 165 -23.17 1.13 -25.38
C HIS A 165 -23.26 2.05 -26.61
N TYR A 166 -23.88 3.22 -26.45
CA TYR A 166 -23.97 4.20 -27.54
C TYR A 166 -22.59 4.66 -28.01
N VAL A 167 -21.69 4.98 -27.09
CA VAL A 167 -20.32 5.38 -27.44
C VAL A 167 -19.58 4.25 -28.14
N LEU A 168 -19.60 3.03 -27.61
CA LEU A 168 -18.88 1.90 -28.21
C LEU A 168 -19.39 1.54 -29.59
N SER A 169 -20.71 1.67 -29.84
CA SER A 169 -21.29 1.42 -31.16
C SER A 169 -20.89 2.46 -32.23
N HIS A 170 -20.44 3.65 -31.80
CA HIS A 170 -19.98 4.73 -32.69
C HIS A 170 -18.46 4.93 -32.67
N THR A 171 -17.75 4.19 -31.83
CA THR A 171 -16.28 4.26 -31.76
C THR A 171 -15.66 3.31 -32.80
N PRO A 172 -14.74 3.80 -33.66
CA PRO A 172 -14.02 2.94 -34.58
C PRO A 172 -13.16 1.91 -33.83
N THR A 173 -12.69 0.89 -34.52
CA THR A 173 -11.80 -0.12 -33.95
C THR A 173 -10.54 0.51 -33.39
N ILE A 174 -10.24 0.20 -32.12
CA ILE A 174 -9.07 0.69 -31.42
C ILE A 174 -7.85 -0.09 -31.91
N ARG A 175 -6.84 0.63 -32.39
CA ARG A 175 -5.61 0.00 -32.86
C ARG A 175 -4.88 -0.68 -31.70
N GLU A 176 -4.40 -1.92 -31.91
CA GLU A 176 -3.53 -2.62 -30.98
C GLU A 176 -2.14 -1.94 -30.97
N PRO A 177 -1.69 -1.40 -29.83
CA PRO A 177 -0.39 -0.74 -29.75
C PRO A 177 0.78 -1.73 -29.53
N LEU A 178 0.49 -2.97 -29.10
CA LEU A 178 1.50 -3.97 -28.77
C LEU A 178 1.74 -4.91 -29.94
N ASP A 179 3.00 -5.12 -30.29
CA ASP A 179 3.40 -6.04 -31.37
C ASP A 179 3.36 -7.52 -30.96
N GLN A 180 3.28 -7.79 -29.65
CA GLN A 180 3.23 -9.16 -29.15
C GLN A 180 1.80 -9.72 -29.15
N GLN A 181 1.71 -11.06 -29.33
CA GLN A 181 0.44 -11.74 -29.35
C GLN A 181 -0.20 -11.72 -27.95
N MET A 182 -1.30 -11.01 -27.82
CA MET A 182 -2.11 -10.96 -26.60
C MET A 182 -3.27 -11.95 -26.68
N ILE A 183 -3.84 -12.32 -25.51
CA ILE A 183 -5.00 -13.24 -25.44
C ILE A 183 -6.17 -12.68 -26.25
N ILE A 184 -6.42 -11.37 -26.15
CA ILE A 184 -7.40 -10.60 -26.94
C ILE A 184 -6.82 -9.23 -27.27
N SER A 185 -7.29 -8.61 -28.38
CA SER A 185 -6.87 -7.26 -28.75
C SER A 185 -7.36 -6.21 -27.74
N LEU A 186 -6.76 -5.03 -27.78
CA LEU A 186 -7.20 -3.90 -26.95
C LEU A 186 -8.64 -3.51 -27.24
N ASP A 187 -9.04 -3.48 -28.53
CA ASP A 187 -10.42 -3.20 -28.93
C ASP A 187 -11.41 -4.21 -28.34
N GLN A 188 -11.08 -5.49 -28.45
CA GLN A 188 -11.90 -6.54 -27.83
C GLN A 188 -12.00 -6.38 -26.32
N ALA A 189 -10.89 -6.09 -25.63
CA ALA A 189 -10.90 -5.92 -24.18
C ALA A 189 -11.75 -4.73 -23.72
N VAL A 190 -11.64 -3.60 -24.43
CA VAL A 190 -12.45 -2.40 -24.14
C VAL A 190 -13.93 -2.64 -24.40
N ARG A 191 -14.29 -3.43 -25.41
CA ARG A 191 -15.69 -3.77 -25.68
C ARG A 191 -16.21 -4.85 -24.72
N GLU A 192 -15.47 -5.95 -24.55
CA GLU A 192 -15.91 -7.07 -23.71
C GLU A 192 -16.00 -6.73 -22.22
N ILE A 193 -15.22 -5.75 -21.70
CA ILE A 193 -15.38 -5.33 -20.30
C ILE A 193 -16.72 -4.63 -20.05
N HIS A 194 -17.28 -4.00 -21.06
CA HIS A 194 -18.57 -3.30 -20.99
C HIS A 194 -19.74 -4.13 -21.53
N GLU A 195 -19.44 -5.05 -22.45
CA GLU A 195 -20.40 -5.89 -23.14
C GLU A 195 -19.89 -7.34 -23.22
N PRO A 196 -19.78 -8.03 -22.06
CA PRO A 196 -19.25 -9.38 -22.02
C PRO A 196 -20.14 -10.35 -22.81
N GLY A 197 -19.50 -11.23 -23.60
CA GLY A 197 -20.19 -12.38 -24.18
C GLY A 197 -20.41 -13.51 -23.18
N ALA A 198 -20.83 -14.70 -23.68
CA ALA A 198 -21.11 -15.88 -22.86
C ALA A 198 -19.94 -16.30 -21.94
N ALA A 199 -18.70 -16.10 -22.37
CA ALA A 199 -17.50 -16.42 -21.58
C ALA A 199 -17.24 -15.47 -20.39
N GLY A 200 -18.04 -14.40 -20.27
CA GLY A 200 -17.89 -13.40 -19.20
C GLY A 200 -16.75 -12.40 -19.44
N PRO A 201 -16.51 -11.49 -18.48
CA PRO A 201 -15.59 -10.36 -18.63
C PRO A 201 -14.13 -10.69 -18.31
N GLN A 202 -13.79 -11.88 -17.80
CA GLN A 202 -12.50 -12.21 -17.21
C GLN A 202 -11.32 -11.95 -18.14
N ARG A 203 -11.43 -12.32 -19.42
CA ARG A 203 -10.35 -12.10 -20.39
C ARG A 203 -10.09 -10.60 -20.64
N ALA A 204 -11.17 -9.82 -20.69
CA ALA A 204 -11.08 -8.38 -20.83
C ALA A 204 -10.45 -7.73 -19.59
N ILE A 205 -10.86 -8.15 -18.40
CA ILE A 205 -10.27 -7.69 -17.13
C ILE A 205 -8.78 -8.00 -17.10
N GLN A 206 -8.37 -9.23 -17.39
CA GLN A 206 -6.96 -9.62 -17.42
C GLN A 206 -6.14 -8.80 -18.42
N ARG A 207 -6.67 -8.58 -19.62
CA ARG A 207 -5.99 -7.75 -20.62
C ARG A 207 -5.81 -6.30 -20.17
N LEU A 208 -6.82 -5.69 -19.54
CA LEU A 208 -6.76 -4.31 -19.07
C LEU A 208 -5.91 -4.17 -17.81
N LYS A 209 -5.90 -5.16 -16.92
CA LYS A 209 -4.93 -5.25 -15.80
C LYS A 209 -3.49 -5.29 -16.31
N TYR A 210 -3.24 -6.10 -17.34
CA TYR A 210 -1.94 -6.14 -18.00
C TYR A 210 -1.53 -4.77 -18.54
N ASN A 211 -2.44 -4.03 -19.17
CA ASN A 211 -2.13 -2.68 -19.68
C ASN A 211 -1.83 -1.69 -18.55
N GLU A 212 -2.56 -1.73 -17.43
CA GLU A 212 -2.29 -0.89 -16.26
C GLU A 212 -0.90 -1.19 -15.68
N ALA A 213 -0.57 -2.48 -15.48
CA ALA A 213 0.74 -2.89 -14.97
C ALA A 213 1.88 -2.55 -15.94
N LEU A 214 1.66 -2.77 -17.25
CA LEU A 214 2.66 -2.44 -18.29
C LEU A 214 2.97 -0.94 -18.32
N SER A 215 1.95 -0.09 -18.19
CA SER A 215 2.15 1.38 -18.18
C SER A 215 3.07 1.81 -17.05
N ILE A 216 2.93 1.24 -15.85
CA ILE A 216 3.81 1.50 -14.71
C ILE A 216 5.22 0.94 -14.99
N GLY A 217 5.29 -0.31 -15.45
CA GLY A 217 6.57 -0.94 -15.80
C GLY A 217 7.36 -0.16 -16.85
N LEU A 218 6.69 0.41 -17.85
CA LEU A 218 7.33 1.25 -18.88
C LEU A 218 7.93 2.53 -18.31
N VAL A 219 7.24 3.22 -17.40
CA VAL A 219 7.79 4.41 -16.73
C VAL A 219 9.06 4.05 -15.96
N MET A 220 9.05 2.94 -15.21
CA MET A 220 10.22 2.49 -14.45
C MET A 220 11.38 2.08 -15.36
N ALA A 221 11.09 1.35 -16.44
CA ALA A 221 12.10 0.95 -17.42
C ALA A 221 12.73 2.14 -18.16
N LEU A 222 11.93 3.16 -18.51
CA LEU A 222 12.44 4.40 -19.11
C LEU A 222 13.35 5.16 -18.14
N ARG A 223 12.98 5.28 -16.86
CA ARG A 223 13.83 5.89 -15.83
C ARG A 223 15.14 5.16 -15.66
N GLN A 224 15.12 3.82 -15.63
CA GLN A 224 16.35 3.05 -15.55
C GLN A 224 17.23 3.27 -16.77
N ARG A 225 16.65 3.29 -17.98
CA ARG A 225 17.40 3.63 -19.21
C ARG A 225 18.07 5.01 -19.09
N ASP A 226 17.31 6.01 -18.63
CA ASP A 226 17.83 7.37 -18.49
C ASP A 226 18.91 7.46 -17.39
N ALA A 227 18.77 6.69 -16.30
CA ALA A 227 19.83 6.55 -15.30
C ALA A 227 21.10 5.91 -15.89
N HIS A 228 20.95 4.88 -16.72
CA HIS A 228 22.07 4.21 -17.41
C HIS A 228 22.65 5.01 -18.58
N ALA A 229 22.08 6.15 -18.95
CA ALA A 229 22.72 7.08 -19.90
C ALA A 229 23.96 7.78 -19.32
N HIS A 230 24.12 7.73 -18.00
CA HIS A 230 25.30 8.22 -17.28
C HIS A 230 26.28 7.09 -16.97
N THR A 231 27.56 7.42 -16.84
CA THR A 231 28.57 6.49 -16.36
C THR A 231 28.74 6.63 -14.84
N ALA A 232 29.21 5.57 -14.19
CA ALA A 232 29.60 5.58 -12.78
C ALA A 232 31.10 5.23 -12.61
N PRO A 233 31.73 5.63 -11.50
CA PRO A 233 33.08 5.20 -11.20
C PRO A 233 33.13 3.68 -10.99
N THR A 234 34.03 2.98 -11.66
CA THR A 234 34.23 1.54 -11.44
C THR A 234 35.01 1.32 -10.14
N MET A 235 34.43 0.57 -9.23
CA MET A 235 34.96 0.31 -7.90
C MET A 235 35.11 -1.19 -7.64
N PRO A 236 36.06 -1.89 -8.27
CA PRO A 236 36.28 -3.33 -8.05
C PRO A 236 36.76 -3.60 -6.64
N ALA A 237 36.44 -4.79 -6.13
CA ALA A 237 36.99 -5.25 -4.85
C ALA A 237 38.53 -5.39 -4.92
N ILE A 238 39.22 -4.78 -3.97
CA ILE A 238 40.70 -4.79 -3.90
C ILE A 238 41.16 -5.76 -2.81
N LEU A 239 42.05 -6.68 -3.16
CA LEU A 239 42.64 -7.59 -2.21
C LEU A 239 43.58 -6.85 -1.26
N GLY A 240 43.48 -7.12 0.05
CA GLY A 240 44.27 -6.41 1.08
C GLY A 240 43.75 -5.01 1.39
N GLY A 241 42.61 -4.61 0.86
CA GLY A 241 41.99 -3.31 1.17
C GLY A 241 41.24 -3.30 2.50
N PHE A 242 40.74 -2.12 2.88
CA PHE A 242 40.00 -1.89 4.12
C PHE A 242 38.77 -2.80 4.26
N ARG A 243 38.09 -3.11 3.15
CA ARG A 243 36.96 -4.03 3.16
C ARG A 243 37.35 -5.45 3.57
N GLU A 244 38.46 -5.99 3.02
CA GLU A 244 38.93 -7.32 3.36
C GLU A 244 39.43 -7.37 4.81
N GLU A 245 40.10 -6.32 5.25
CA GLU A 245 40.54 -6.14 6.64
C GLU A 245 39.32 -6.19 7.59
N LEU A 246 38.24 -5.44 7.32
CA LEU A 246 37.01 -5.51 8.10
C LEU A 246 36.48 -6.95 8.15
N LEU A 247 36.30 -7.59 7.00
CA LEU A 247 35.73 -8.93 6.91
C LEU A 247 36.53 -9.99 7.66
N THR A 248 37.85 -9.83 7.73
CA THR A 248 38.77 -10.74 8.43
C THR A 248 38.67 -10.58 9.95
N HIS A 249 38.40 -9.35 10.44
CA HIS A 249 38.37 -9.03 11.87
C HIS A 249 36.97 -9.01 12.49
N LEU A 250 35.93 -9.42 11.73
CA LEU A 250 34.59 -9.50 12.28
C LEU A 250 34.50 -10.49 13.45
N PRO A 251 33.88 -10.10 14.59
CA PRO A 251 33.70 -10.99 15.75
C PRO A 251 32.62 -12.06 15.53
N PHE A 252 32.01 -12.13 14.35
CA PHE A 252 30.93 -13.06 13.97
C PHE A 252 31.04 -13.45 12.51
N GLU A 253 30.41 -14.53 12.13
CA GLU A 253 30.31 -14.95 10.73
C GLU A 253 29.13 -14.27 10.03
N LEU A 254 29.35 -13.84 8.79
CA LEU A 254 28.27 -13.35 7.94
C LEU A 254 27.31 -14.50 7.56
N THR A 255 26.01 -14.20 7.54
CA THR A 255 25.01 -15.15 7.03
C THR A 255 25.18 -15.40 5.54
N GLN A 256 24.61 -16.49 5.03
CA GLN A 256 24.65 -16.77 3.59
C GLN A 256 23.96 -15.66 2.78
N GLY A 257 22.84 -15.13 3.30
CA GLY A 257 22.13 -13.99 2.69
C GLY A 257 23.00 -12.73 2.61
N GLN A 258 23.73 -12.40 3.68
CA GLN A 258 24.64 -11.25 3.68
C GLN A 258 25.77 -11.41 2.67
N ARG A 259 26.41 -12.60 2.62
CA ARG A 259 27.48 -12.89 1.64
C ARG A 259 26.99 -12.75 0.21
N ARG A 260 25.80 -13.29 -0.11
CA ARG A 260 25.17 -13.17 -1.43
C ARG A 260 24.95 -11.72 -1.80
N VAL A 261 24.33 -10.94 -0.92
CA VAL A 261 24.01 -9.52 -1.18
C VAL A 261 25.28 -8.68 -1.33
N ILE A 262 26.34 -8.95 -0.55
CA ILE A 262 27.64 -8.31 -0.75
C ILE A 262 28.17 -8.60 -2.16
N THR A 263 28.09 -9.85 -2.63
CA THR A 263 28.51 -10.20 -4.00
C THR A 263 27.67 -9.48 -5.07
N GLU A 264 26.35 -9.40 -4.89
CA GLU A 264 25.49 -8.66 -5.81
C GLU A 264 25.85 -7.16 -5.90
N ILE A 265 26.22 -6.56 -4.77
CA ILE A 265 26.69 -5.16 -4.71
C ILE A 265 28.08 -5.02 -5.33
N ASP A 266 28.97 -5.99 -5.11
CA ASP A 266 30.32 -6.01 -5.71
C ASP A 266 30.28 -6.01 -7.22
N ASP A 267 29.40 -6.83 -7.80
CA ASP A 267 29.21 -6.92 -9.24
C ASP A 267 28.71 -5.57 -9.80
N ASP A 268 27.76 -4.94 -9.12
CA ASP A 268 27.25 -3.63 -9.52
C ASP A 268 28.32 -2.53 -9.42
N LEU A 269 29.05 -2.46 -8.30
CA LEU A 269 30.09 -1.44 -8.06
C LEU A 269 31.29 -1.60 -9.00
N SER A 270 31.56 -2.82 -9.44
CA SER A 270 32.64 -3.13 -10.39
C SER A 270 32.28 -2.75 -11.83
N GLY A 271 31.01 -2.49 -12.09
CA GLY A 271 30.51 -2.07 -13.40
C GLY A 271 30.72 -0.59 -13.68
N SER A 272 30.50 -0.17 -14.94
CA SER A 272 30.56 1.24 -15.37
C SER A 272 29.20 1.93 -15.39
N LEU A 273 28.11 1.20 -15.08
CA LEU A 273 26.77 1.74 -14.98
C LEU A 273 26.45 2.07 -13.52
N PRO A 274 25.72 3.14 -13.25
CA PRO A 274 25.33 3.47 -11.88
C PRO A 274 24.51 2.34 -11.25
N MET A 275 24.99 1.80 -10.12
CA MET A 275 24.18 0.92 -9.28
C MET A 275 22.99 1.71 -8.75
N MET A 276 21.79 1.16 -8.93
CA MET A 276 20.56 1.63 -8.32
C MET A 276 19.93 0.42 -7.62
N ARG A 277 20.17 0.25 -6.31
CA ARG A 277 19.79 -0.97 -5.59
C ARG A 277 19.04 -0.69 -4.29
N LEU A 278 17.97 -1.45 -4.06
CA LEU A 278 17.21 -1.47 -2.80
C LEU A 278 17.65 -2.68 -1.98
N LEU A 279 18.22 -2.43 -0.80
CA LEU A 279 18.53 -3.44 0.21
C LEU A 279 17.43 -3.48 1.26
N GLN A 280 16.60 -4.51 1.21
CA GLN A 280 15.55 -4.72 2.18
C GLN A 280 15.86 -5.87 3.13
N GLY A 281 15.37 -5.75 4.36
CA GLY A 281 15.52 -6.80 5.36
C GLY A 281 14.96 -6.37 6.70
N GLU A 282 14.69 -7.32 7.57
CA GLU A 282 14.17 -7.04 8.90
C GLU A 282 15.13 -6.18 9.74
N VAL A 283 14.58 -5.56 10.78
CA VAL A 283 15.40 -4.85 11.77
C VAL A 283 16.41 -5.82 12.38
N GLY A 284 17.71 -5.46 12.29
CA GLY A 284 18.78 -6.30 12.80
C GLY A 284 19.22 -7.44 11.88
N SER A 285 18.82 -7.46 10.61
CA SER A 285 19.35 -8.40 9.58
C SER A 285 20.79 -8.10 9.16
N GLY A 286 21.38 -7.00 9.64
CA GLY A 286 22.75 -6.60 9.32
C GLY A 286 22.91 -5.75 8.06
N LYS A 287 21.87 -5.02 7.65
CA LYS A 287 21.93 -4.07 6.52
C LYS A 287 23.08 -3.09 6.63
N THR A 288 23.29 -2.51 7.82
CA THR A 288 24.39 -1.57 8.07
C THR A 288 25.77 -2.20 7.82
N MET A 289 25.95 -3.48 8.16
CA MET A 289 27.21 -4.20 7.87
C MET A 289 27.45 -4.34 6.37
N VAL A 290 26.43 -4.72 5.61
CA VAL A 290 26.49 -4.81 4.14
C VAL A 290 26.80 -3.44 3.54
N ALA A 291 26.14 -2.39 4.04
CA ALA A 291 26.39 -1.01 3.63
C ALA A 291 27.83 -0.56 3.94
N THR A 292 28.37 -0.94 5.12
CA THR A 292 29.77 -0.65 5.49
C THR A 292 30.76 -1.34 4.55
N CYS A 293 30.50 -2.60 4.17
CA CYS A 293 31.32 -3.29 3.17
C CYS A 293 31.33 -2.56 1.81
N ALA A 294 30.15 -2.07 1.37
CA ALA A 294 30.06 -1.30 0.12
C ALA A 294 30.79 0.05 0.21
N MET A 295 30.70 0.76 1.35
CA MET A 295 31.45 2.01 1.57
C MET A 295 32.95 1.78 1.56
N LEU A 296 33.45 0.74 2.22
CA LEU A 296 34.87 0.43 2.24
C LEU A 296 35.38 0.03 0.86
N GLN A 297 34.60 -0.65 0.04
CA GLN A 297 34.96 -0.93 -1.35
C GLN A 297 35.10 0.35 -2.18
N ALA A 298 34.21 1.34 -1.98
CA ALA A 298 34.33 2.64 -2.64
C ALA A 298 35.58 3.37 -2.19
N ILE A 299 35.95 3.29 -0.91
CA ILE A 299 37.15 3.89 -0.35
C ILE A 299 38.42 3.20 -0.89
N ASP A 300 38.43 1.88 -0.95
CA ASP A 300 39.52 1.11 -1.53
C ASP A 300 39.77 1.52 -2.98
N ALA A 301 38.75 1.89 -3.72
CA ALA A 301 38.86 2.40 -5.09
C ALA A 301 39.22 3.90 -5.16
N GLY A 302 39.39 4.58 -4.03
CA GLY A 302 39.78 6.00 -3.95
C GLY A 302 38.64 7.00 -3.97
N SER A 303 37.40 6.56 -3.91
CA SER A 303 36.20 7.43 -3.88
C SER A 303 35.67 7.63 -2.45
N GLN A 304 34.93 8.70 -2.25
CA GLN A 304 34.21 8.97 -1.01
C GLN A 304 32.82 8.29 -1.00
N ALA A 305 32.37 7.92 0.20
CA ALA A 305 31.03 7.40 0.42
C ALA A 305 30.19 8.32 1.33
N ALA A 306 28.91 8.51 1.02
CA ALA A 306 27.97 9.27 1.83
C ALA A 306 26.85 8.36 2.35
N LEU A 307 26.48 8.48 3.65
CA LEU A 307 25.34 7.83 4.25
C LEU A 307 24.34 8.86 4.77
N LEU A 308 23.15 8.85 4.23
CA LEU A 308 22.05 9.72 4.61
C LEU A 308 21.12 8.99 5.58
N ALA A 309 20.93 9.57 6.76
CA ALA A 309 19.99 9.10 7.76
C ALA A 309 18.80 10.06 7.89
N PRO A 310 17.60 9.58 8.24
CA PRO A 310 16.39 10.39 8.32
C PRO A 310 16.38 11.38 9.49
N THR A 311 17.17 11.13 10.53
CA THR A 311 17.28 11.98 11.73
C THR A 311 18.74 12.16 12.17
N GLU A 312 19.04 13.24 12.88
CA GLU A 312 20.37 13.52 13.42
C GLU A 312 20.83 12.47 14.43
N VAL A 313 19.88 11.93 15.22
CA VAL A 313 20.18 10.85 16.17
C VAL A 313 20.66 9.60 15.47
N LEU A 314 19.97 9.18 14.41
CA LEU A 314 20.40 8.03 13.61
C LEU A 314 21.73 8.28 12.88
N ALA A 315 21.93 9.50 12.37
CA ALA A 315 23.21 9.88 11.77
C ALA A 315 24.36 9.75 12.78
N SER A 316 24.16 10.25 14.01
CA SER A 316 25.14 10.14 15.08
C SER A 316 25.40 8.69 15.50
N GLN A 317 24.36 7.86 15.56
CA GLN A 317 24.50 6.42 15.85
C GLN A 317 25.26 5.68 14.75
N HIS A 318 24.94 5.94 13.48
CA HIS A 318 25.69 5.36 12.37
C HIS A 318 27.16 5.80 12.41
N ALA A 319 27.41 7.09 12.68
CA ALA A 319 28.78 7.61 12.77
C ALA A 319 29.58 6.94 13.90
N ALA A 320 28.96 6.75 15.07
CA ALA A 320 29.60 6.06 16.19
C ALA A 320 29.82 4.57 15.89
N SER A 321 28.80 3.87 15.41
CA SER A 321 28.86 2.43 15.14
C SER A 321 29.83 2.11 13.99
N ILE A 322 29.77 2.82 12.89
CA ILE A 322 30.65 2.63 11.74
C ILE A 322 32.08 3.05 12.10
N GLY A 323 32.23 4.20 12.78
CA GLY A 323 33.54 4.69 13.20
C GLY A 323 34.33 3.74 14.13
N THR A 324 33.59 2.93 14.92
CA THR A 324 34.23 1.89 15.76
C THR A 324 34.46 0.57 15.01
N SER A 325 33.83 0.36 13.88
CA SER A 325 33.90 -0.90 13.12
C SER A 325 34.90 -0.84 11.97
N VAL A 326 35.15 0.34 11.40
CA VAL A 326 36.04 0.49 10.24
C VAL A 326 37.53 0.39 10.65
N PRO A 327 38.39 -0.10 9.74
CA PRO A 327 39.81 -0.19 9.98
C PRO A 327 40.49 1.17 10.24
N GLU A 328 41.69 1.11 10.86
CA GLU A 328 42.53 2.29 11.07
C GLU A 328 42.90 2.95 9.71
N GLY A 329 42.78 4.27 9.64
CA GLY A 329 43.00 5.03 8.39
C GLY A 329 41.74 5.47 7.67
N VAL A 330 40.57 4.92 8.00
CA VAL A 330 39.29 5.37 7.45
C VAL A 330 38.67 6.46 8.32
N LYS A 331 38.63 7.70 7.79
CA LYS A 331 38.06 8.86 8.49
C LYS A 331 36.54 8.96 8.26
N VAL A 332 35.77 8.82 9.33
CA VAL A 332 34.31 8.99 9.33
C VAL A 332 33.97 10.39 9.86
N VAL A 333 33.21 11.15 9.10
CA VAL A 333 32.80 12.53 9.44
C VAL A 333 31.27 12.61 9.55
N LEU A 334 30.78 13.21 10.65
CA LEU A 334 29.38 13.51 10.84
C LEU A 334 29.07 14.93 10.34
N LEU A 335 27.95 15.09 9.61
CA LEU A 335 27.46 16.39 9.14
C LEU A 335 25.97 16.53 9.40
N THR A 336 25.57 17.33 10.39
CA THR A 336 24.17 17.59 10.76
C THR A 336 23.87 19.08 10.86
N GLY A 337 22.58 19.42 10.90
CA GLY A 337 22.13 20.81 10.99
C GLY A 337 22.43 21.48 12.33
N SER A 338 22.39 20.72 13.44
CA SER A 338 22.58 21.20 14.82
C SER A 338 24.03 21.36 15.25
N MET A 339 25.01 20.96 14.40
CA MET A 339 26.43 21.08 14.71
C MET A 339 26.86 22.55 14.93
N ARG A 340 27.82 22.74 15.84
CA ARG A 340 28.45 24.05 16.05
C ARG A 340 29.15 24.53 14.78
N THR A 341 29.11 25.83 14.55
CA THR A 341 29.67 26.43 13.31
C THR A 341 31.12 26.04 13.03
N ALA A 342 31.95 25.94 14.07
CA ALA A 342 33.37 25.56 13.94
C ALA A 342 33.51 24.08 13.51
N GLU A 343 32.75 23.17 14.12
CA GLU A 343 32.73 21.74 13.82
C GLU A 343 32.21 21.50 12.40
N LYS A 344 31.12 22.18 12.04
CA LYS A 344 30.53 22.11 10.69
C LYS A 344 31.51 22.58 9.63
N ARG A 345 32.24 23.68 9.90
CA ARG A 345 33.27 24.20 8.98
C ARG A 345 34.42 23.21 8.79
N GLN A 346 34.89 22.56 9.86
CA GLN A 346 35.92 21.54 9.77
C GLN A 346 35.45 20.33 8.98
N ALA A 347 34.24 19.84 9.25
CA ALA A 347 33.62 18.73 8.50
C ALA A 347 33.57 19.05 6.99
N LEU A 348 33.13 20.25 6.61
CA LEU A 348 33.10 20.67 5.20
C LEU A 348 34.47 20.73 4.57
N LEU A 349 35.49 21.18 5.30
CA LEU A 349 36.90 21.18 4.82
C LEU A 349 37.41 19.75 4.60
N ASP A 350 37.12 18.84 5.55
CA ASP A 350 37.54 17.44 5.42
C ASP A 350 36.84 16.75 4.23
N ILE A 351 35.58 17.11 3.92
CA ILE A 351 34.82 16.57 2.79
C ILE A 351 35.43 17.05 1.46
N VAL A 352 35.63 18.36 1.31
CA VAL A 352 36.12 18.93 0.04
C VAL A 352 37.58 18.61 -0.23
N SER A 353 38.41 18.40 0.83
CA SER A 353 39.81 17.99 0.68
C SER A 353 39.99 16.51 0.37
N GLY A 354 38.94 15.67 0.53
CA GLY A 354 39.05 14.22 0.39
C GLY A 354 39.61 13.51 1.63
N GLU A 355 39.87 14.23 2.74
CA GLU A 355 40.29 13.60 4.00
C GLU A 355 39.15 12.79 4.64
N ALA A 356 37.88 13.22 4.49
CA ALA A 356 36.75 12.45 4.90
C ALA A 356 36.47 11.32 3.91
N ASN A 357 36.66 10.07 4.32
CA ASN A 357 36.37 8.91 3.49
C ASN A 357 34.87 8.56 3.50
N ILE A 358 34.24 8.58 4.70
CA ILE A 358 32.84 8.34 4.89
C ILE A 358 32.18 9.58 5.50
N VAL A 359 31.14 10.09 4.86
CA VAL A 359 30.37 11.24 5.35
C VAL A 359 28.99 10.75 5.77
N ILE A 360 28.64 10.92 7.02
CA ILE A 360 27.35 10.49 7.57
C ILE A 360 26.57 11.73 8.03
N GLY A 361 25.29 11.82 7.65
CA GLY A 361 24.46 12.94 8.13
C GLY A 361 23.02 12.85 7.64
N THR A 362 22.33 13.98 7.73
CA THR A 362 20.94 14.12 7.31
C THR A 362 20.86 14.83 5.96
N HIS A 363 19.73 15.43 5.64
CA HIS A 363 19.57 16.29 4.47
C HIS A 363 20.63 17.42 4.35
N ALA A 364 21.39 17.68 5.41
CA ALA A 364 22.51 18.62 5.36
C ALA A 364 23.55 18.26 4.29
N ILE A 365 23.73 16.97 4.01
CA ILE A 365 24.69 16.47 2.99
C ILE A 365 24.26 16.86 1.57
N ILE A 366 22.95 16.97 1.33
CA ILE A 366 22.37 17.25 -0.01
C ILE A 366 22.40 18.75 -0.33
N GLN A 367 22.60 19.62 0.68
CA GLN A 367 22.61 21.08 0.46
C GLN A 367 23.68 21.49 -0.56
N GLU A 368 23.38 22.49 -1.38
CA GLU A 368 24.30 23.00 -2.42
C GLU A 368 25.70 23.38 -1.89
N SER A 369 25.74 23.81 -0.63
CA SER A 369 27.00 24.21 0.04
C SER A 369 27.97 23.07 0.36
N VAL A 370 27.57 21.81 0.17
CA VAL A 370 28.41 20.63 0.41
C VAL A 370 29.01 20.16 -0.91
N GLU A 371 30.30 20.26 -1.04
CA GLU A 371 31.08 19.79 -2.21
C GLU A 371 31.93 18.60 -1.79
N PHE A 372 31.89 17.52 -2.56
CA PHE A 372 32.72 16.35 -2.37
C PHE A 372 33.95 16.41 -3.26
N PHE A 373 35.06 15.83 -2.79
CA PHE A 373 36.28 15.67 -3.60
C PHE A 373 36.02 14.65 -4.72
N ASP A 374 35.49 13.47 -4.40
CA ASP A 374 35.16 12.41 -5.37
C ASP A 374 34.09 11.46 -4.80
N LEU A 375 32.82 11.86 -4.90
CA LEU A 375 31.70 11.07 -4.39
C LEU A 375 31.40 9.90 -5.33
N GLY A 376 31.67 8.66 -4.89
CA GLY A 376 31.42 7.45 -5.67
C GLY A 376 30.16 6.64 -5.25
N LEU A 377 29.84 6.65 -3.95
CA LEU A 377 28.73 5.86 -3.40
C LEU A 377 27.86 6.70 -2.47
N VAL A 378 26.55 6.59 -2.64
CA VAL A 378 25.55 7.17 -1.74
C VAL A 378 24.69 6.06 -1.17
N ILE A 379 24.55 6.04 0.15
CA ILE A 379 23.68 5.14 0.88
C ILE A 379 22.56 5.96 1.52
N VAL A 380 21.33 5.51 1.37
CA VAL A 380 20.14 6.16 1.95
C VAL A 380 19.48 5.18 2.91
N ASP A 381 19.42 5.54 4.18
CA ASP A 381 18.73 4.74 5.19
C ASP A 381 17.30 5.23 5.36
N GLU A 382 16.34 4.28 5.45
CA GLU A 382 14.90 4.53 5.61
C GLU A 382 14.31 5.42 4.51
N GLN A 383 14.08 4.84 3.35
CA GLN A 383 13.67 5.50 2.10
C GLN A 383 12.39 6.36 2.15
N HIS A 384 11.52 6.24 3.14
CA HIS A 384 10.19 6.89 3.17
C HIS A 384 10.17 8.41 2.96
N ARG A 385 11.34 9.05 2.85
CA ARG A 385 11.51 10.50 2.67
C ARG A 385 12.47 10.90 1.56
N PHE A 386 12.90 9.95 0.69
CA PHE A 386 13.92 10.21 -0.32
C PHE A 386 13.33 10.10 -1.73
N GLY A 387 12.90 11.24 -2.28
CA GLY A 387 12.29 11.33 -3.62
C GLY A 387 13.30 11.50 -4.75
N VAL A 388 12.80 11.55 -5.99
CA VAL A 388 13.57 11.72 -7.23
C VAL A 388 14.38 13.02 -7.22
N GLU A 389 13.82 14.13 -6.72
CA GLU A 389 14.51 15.43 -6.62
C GLU A 389 15.80 15.37 -5.79
N GLN A 390 15.80 14.55 -4.74
CA GLN A 390 16.97 14.38 -3.89
C GLN A 390 18.04 13.51 -4.56
N ARG A 391 17.64 12.52 -5.36
CA ARG A 391 18.55 11.72 -6.19
C ARG A 391 19.23 12.59 -7.25
N ASP A 392 18.49 13.47 -7.89
CA ASP A 392 19.01 14.40 -8.89
C ASP A 392 19.96 15.44 -8.26
N SER A 393 19.66 15.90 -7.05
CA SER A 393 20.56 16.78 -6.30
C SER A 393 21.89 16.11 -5.93
N LEU A 394 21.91 14.80 -5.68
CA LEU A 394 23.15 14.05 -5.45
C LEU A 394 23.97 13.85 -6.74
N ARG A 395 23.30 13.69 -7.87
CA ARG A 395 23.97 13.64 -9.18
C ARG A 395 24.72 14.93 -9.49
N SER A 396 24.16 16.09 -9.11
CA SER A 396 24.81 17.38 -9.31
C SER A 396 26.09 17.59 -8.49
N LYS A 397 26.38 16.71 -7.50
CA LYS A 397 27.57 16.77 -6.63
C LYS A 397 28.77 15.97 -7.12
N THR A 398 28.63 15.29 -8.24
CA THR A 398 29.70 14.56 -8.90
C THR A 398 30.22 15.31 -10.12
N ARG A 399 31.28 14.82 -10.72
CA ARG A 399 31.84 15.38 -11.97
C ARG A 399 30.79 15.29 -13.09
N GLU A 400 30.85 16.24 -14.00
CA GLU A 400 29.92 16.30 -15.15
C GLU A 400 29.93 14.98 -15.94
N GLY A 401 28.73 14.37 -16.14
CA GLY A 401 28.57 13.09 -16.85
C GLY A 401 28.79 11.84 -15.99
N ILE A 402 29.19 11.97 -14.73
CA ILE A 402 29.37 10.85 -13.80
C ILE A 402 28.21 10.85 -12.77
N SER A 403 27.64 9.70 -12.49
CA SER A 403 26.63 9.53 -11.42
C SER A 403 27.20 8.63 -10.33
N PRO A 404 26.97 8.92 -9.04
CA PRO A 404 27.38 8.01 -7.98
C PRO A 404 26.50 6.76 -8.00
N HIS A 405 27.03 5.65 -7.49
CA HIS A 405 26.22 4.49 -7.16
C HIS A 405 25.30 4.81 -6.00
N VAL A 406 24.06 4.25 -6.00
CA VAL A 406 23.06 4.49 -4.96
C VAL A 406 22.59 3.17 -4.39
N LEU A 407 22.74 3.02 -3.07
CA LEU A 407 22.19 1.92 -2.28
C LEU A 407 21.12 2.47 -1.33
N VAL A 408 19.90 2.06 -1.52
CA VAL A 408 18.78 2.43 -0.64
C VAL A 408 18.52 1.30 0.34
N MET A 409 18.39 1.61 1.63
CA MET A 409 18.09 0.62 2.66
C MET A 409 16.68 0.85 3.24
N THR A 410 15.98 -0.23 3.56
CA THR A 410 14.73 -0.17 4.32
C THR A 410 14.66 -1.27 5.36
N ALA A 411 14.17 -0.93 6.56
CA ALA A 411 13.92 -1.89 7.63
C ALA A 411 12.54 -2.55 7.52
N THR A 412 11.64 -1.98 6.72
CA THR A 412 10.34 -2.58 6.42
C THR A 412 10.48 -3.49 5.21
N PRO A 413 10.22 -4.79 5.33
CA PRO A 413 10.07 -5.64 4.17
C PRO A 413 8.96 -5.12 3.26
N ILE A 414 9.26 -4.96 2.00
CA ILE A 414 8.31 -4.51 0.98
C ILE A 414 7.95 -5.74 0.13
N PRO A 415 6.66 -6.08 -0.05
CA PRO A 415 6.27 -7.14 -0.94
C PRO A 415 6.89 -6.94 -2.33
N ARG A 416 7.34 -8.05 -2.95
CA ARG A 416 8.07 -8.00 -4.22
C ARG A 416 7.33 -7.23 -5.31
N THR A 417 6.02 -7.42 -5.41
CA THR A 417 5.17 -6.71 -6.37
C THR A 417 5.14 -5.20 -6.15
N ILE A 418 5.08 -4.76 -4.89
CA ILE A 418 5.17 -3.33 -4.56
C ILE A 418 6.56 -2.80 -4.90
N ALA A 419 7.61 -3.56 -4.55
CA ALA A 419 8.98 -3.17 -4.89
C ALA A 419 9.17 -3.00 -6.40
N MET A 420 8.65 -3.92 -7.22
CA MET A 420 8.69 -3.84 -8.68
C MET A 420 7.83 -2.70 -9.26
N THR A 421 6.77 -2.30 -8.56
CA THR A 421 5.82 -1.28 -9.05
C THR A 421 6.24 0.14 -8.66
N ILE A 422 6.75 0.32 -7.43
CA ILE A 422 7.12 1.64 -6.90
C ILE A 422 8.60 1.92 -7.11
N PHE A 423 9.44 0.88 -7.01
CA PHE A 423 10.89 0.95 -7.06
C PHE A 423 11.45 0.12 -8.22
N GLY A 424 10.69 -0.03 -9.29
CA GLY A 424 11.07 -0.87 -10.43
C GLY A 424 12.35 -0.42 -11.14
N ASP A 425 12.78 0.82 -10.91
CA ASP A 425 14.08 1.34 -11.35
C ASP A 425 15.25 0.84 -10.49
N LEU A 426 14.99 0.20 -9.33
CA LEU A 426 16.00 -0.33 -8.42
C LEU A 426 16.09 -1.86 -8.53
N ALA A 427 17.32 -2.39 -8.59
CA ALA A 427 17.56 -3.81 -8.32
C ALA A 427 17.28 -4.12 -6.84
N VAL A 428 16.64 -5.25 -6.54
CA VAL A 428 16.22 -5.56 -5.16
C VAL A 428 17.07 -6.70 -4.59
N SER A 429 17.72 -6.44 -3.47
CA SER A 429 18.42 -7.42 -2.64
C SER A 429 17.70 -7.60 -1.31
N THR A 430 17.51 -8.85 -0.87
CA THR A 430 16.75 -9.17 0.33
C THR A 430 17.58 -9.95 1.34
N LEU A 431 17.63 -9.45 2.58
CA LEU A 431 18.15 -10.14 3.75
C LEU A 431 16.98 -10.75 4.53
N ALA A 432 16.68 -12.00 4.25
CA ALA A 432 15.61 -12.76 4.92
C ALA A 432 16.08 -13.40 6.24
N GLU A 433 17.39 -13.58 6.42
CA GLU A 433 17.98 -14.25 7.57
C GLU A 433 18.35 -13.25 8.67
N LEU A 434 18.14 -13.64 9.92
CA LEU A 434 18.67 -12.93 11.07
C LEU A 434 20.02 -13.53 11.48
N PRO A 435 21.02 -12.71 11.83
CA PRO A 435 22.29 -13.21 12.35
C PRO A 435 22.12 -14.13 13.55
N GLY A 436 22.98 -15.15 13.66
CA GLY A 436 22.90 -16.15 14.71
C GLY A 436 22.95 -15.57 16.12
N GLY A 437 22.22 -16.22 17.06
CA GLY A 437 22.18 -15.83 18.48
C GLY A 437 21.01 -14.95 18.87
N ARG A 438 20.20 -14.43 17.94
CA ARG A 438 19.03 -13.62 18.27
C ARG A 438 17.85 -14.50 18.64
N LYS A 439 17.24 -14.26 19.81
CA LYS A 439 16.05 -14.98 20.22
C LYS A 439 14.81 -14.37 19.57
N PRO A 440 13.85 -15.19 19.09
CA PRO A 440 12.61 -14.69 18.54
C PRO A 440 11.82 -13.90 19.59
N ILE A 441 11.23 -12.78 19.17
CA ILE A 441 10.39 -11.94 20.05
C ILE A 441 9.04 -12.65 20.20
N GLN A 442 8.69 -13.01 21.44
CA GLN A 442 7.39 -13.55 21.76
C GLN A 442 6.35 -12.44 21.67
N SER A 443 5.23 -12.69 20.99
CA SER A 443 4.15 -11.71 20.89
C SER A 443 2.86 -12.29 21.48
N ALA A 444 2.11 -11.47 22.22
CA ALA A 444 0.85 -11.87 22.83
C ALA A 444 -0.19 -10.75 22.74
N VAL A 445 -1.45 -11.14 22.53
CA VAL A 445 -2.58 -10.20 22.54
C VAL A 445 -3.11 -10.07 23.95
N VAL A 446 -3.29 -8.83 24.42
CA VAL A 446 -3.81 -8.49 25.75
C VAL A 446 -5.15 -7.77 25.57
N ALA A 447 -6.25 -8.51 25.67
CA ALA A 447 -7.57 -7.95 25.51
C ALA A 447 -8.01 -7.20 26.78
N GLU A 448 -8.49 -5.95 26.67
CA GLU A 448 -8.90 -5.10 27.80
C GLU A 448 -10.07 -5.71 28.57
N TRP A 449 -10.98 -6.38 27.91
CA TRP A 449 -12.11 -7.10 28.52
C TRP A 449 -11.70 -8.37 29.30
N ARG A 450 -10.40 -8.68 29.38
CA ARG A 450 -9.80 -9.71 30.24
C ARG A 450 -8.88 -9.06 31.28
N PRO A 451 -9.41 -8.51 32.40
CA PRO A 451 -8.63 -7.75 33.37
C PRO A 451 -7.42 -8.49 33.93
N ILE A 452 -7.50 -9.82 34.04
CA ILE A 452 -6.39 -10.66 34.53
C ILE A 452 -5.21 -10.59 33.52
N TRP A 453 -5.45 -10.52 32.23
CA TRP A 453 -4.39 -10.43 31.23
C TRP A 453 -3.72 -9.05 31.27
N VAL A 454 -4.50 -7.99 31.48
CA VAL A 454 -3.97 -6.63 31.63
C VAL A 454 -3.09 -6.53 32.88
N ALA A 455 -3.58 -7.06 34.03
CA ALA A 455 -2.79 -7.10 35.27
C ALA A 455 -1.49 -7.89 35.09
N ARG A 456 -1.55 -9.06 34.44
CA ARG A 456 -0.36 -9.89 34.16
C ARG A 456 0.64 -9.20 33.24
N ALA A 457 0.18 -8.43 32.26
CA ALA A 457 1.04 -7.65 31.37
C ALA A 457 1.83 -6.58 32.17
N LEU A 458 1.18 -5.85 33.07
CA LEU A 458 1.84 -4.86 33.89
C LEU A 458 2.81 -5.51 34.92
N GLU A 459 2.43 -6.65 35.50
CA GLU A 459 3.30 -7.43 36.36
C GLU A 459 4.56 -7.90 35.63
N ARG A 460 4.41 -8.36 34.38
CA ARG A 460 5.55 -8.79 33.53
C ARG A 460 6.54 -7.65 33.30
N ILE A 461 6.08 -6.44 33.07
CA ILE A 461 6.95 -5.26 32.98
C ILE A 461 7.73 -5.06 34.29
N ARG A 462 7.07 -5.16 35.46
CA ARG A 462 7.76 -5.03 36.76
C ARG A 462 8.81 -6.11 36.95
N GLU A 463 8.51 -7.36 36.59
CA GLU A 463 9.46 -8.47 36.68
C GLU A 463 10.72 -8.18 35.87
N GLU A 464 10.57 -7.73 34.64
CA GLU A 464 11.69 -7.41 33.73
C GLU A 464 12.52 -6.24 34.27
N VAL A 465 11.88 -5.17 34.77
CA VAL A 465 12.58 -4.07 35.38
C VAL A 465 13.31 -4.50 36.68
N ALA A 466 12.72 -5.38 37.48
CA ALA A 466 13.38 -5.95 38.67
C ALA A 466 14.62 -6.78 38.32
N HIS A 467 14.69 -7.35 37.10
CA HIS A 467 15.88 -8.03 36.56
C HIS A 467 16.90 -7.05 35.95
N GLY A 468 16.66 -5.74 36.02
CA GLY A 468 17.54 -4.70 35.45
C GLY A 468 17.30 -4.40 34.00
N HIS A 469 16.22 -4.91 33.38
CA HIS A 469 15.84 -4.61 32.02
C HIS A 469 14.96 -3.36 31.95
N GLN A 470 14.69 -2.90 30.70
CA GLN A 470 13.88 -1.74 30.42
C GLN A 470 12.65 -2.08 29.58
N ALA A 471 11.62 -1.22 29.65
CA ALA A 471 10.38 -1.44 28.93
C ALA A 471 9.91 -0.20 28.16
N TYR A 472 9.30 -0.43 27.01
CA TYR A 472 8.53 0.57 26.26
C TYR A 472 7.04 0.37 26.48
N ILE A 473 6.30 1.48 26.59
CA ILE A 473 4.84 1.51 26.55
C ILE A 473 4.44 2.51 25.46
N VAL A 474 3.80 2.04 24.41
CA VAL A 474 3.45 2.86 23.24
C VAL A 474 1.97 3.16 23.22
N CYS A 475 1.62 4.44 23.07
CA CYS A 475 0.25 4.93 22.99
C CYS A 475 -0.04 5.53 21.59
N PRO A 476 -1.29 5.47 21.10
CA PRO A 476 -1.63 6.03 19.79
C PRO A 476 -1.73 7.56 19.79
N ARG A 477 -1.77 8.21 20.95
CA ARG A 477 -1.98 9.66 21.09
C ARG A 477 -1.16 10.26 22.23
N ILE A 478 -0.95 11.57 22.18
CA ILE A 478 -0.19 12.32 23.20
C ILE A 478 -1.09 12.65 24.39
N GLU A 479 -2.27 13.21 24.14
CA GLU A 479 -3.21 13.76 25.12
C GLU A 479 -4.56 13.01 25.08
N GLY A 480 -5.36 13.13 26.13
CA GLY A 480 -6.67 12.51 26.27
C GLY A 480 -6.61 11.10 26.88
N GLU A 481 -7.77 10.51 27.08
CA GLU A 481 -7.90 9.20 27.75
C GLU A 481 -7.02 8.13 27.07
N GLY A 482 -6.09 7.57 27.83
CA GLY A 482 -5.10 6.60 27.34
C GLY A 482 -3.96 7.22 26.53
N GLY A 483 -3.80 8.55 26.52
CA GLY A 483 -2.64 9.24 25.96
C GLY A 483 -1.39 9.13 26.82
N VAL A 484 -0.24 9.48 26.24
CA VAL A 484 1.08 9.35 26.90
C VAL A 484 1.12 10.09 28.25
N LEU A 485 0.61 11.33 28.30
CA LEU A 485 0.72 12.19 29.48
C LEU A 485 -0.07 11.61 30.66
N GLU A 486 -1.35 11.33 30.46
CA GLU A 486 -2.23 10.80 31.51
C GLU A 486 -1.84 9.38 31.92
N LEU A 487 -1.47 8.53 30.95
CA LEU A 487 -1.10 7.16 31.24
C LEU A 487 0.20 7.08 32.03
N ALA A 488 1.21 7.89 31.73
CA ALA A 488 2.48 7.91 32.45
C ALA A 488 2.27 8.29 33.92
N GLU A 489 1.45 9.32 34.21
CA GLU A 489 1.09 9.71 35.57
C GLU A 489 0.36 8.59 36.32
N GLN A 490 -0.65 7.96 35.72
CA GLN A 490 -1.41 6.86 36.27
C GLN A 490 -0.52 5.66 36.60
N LEU A 491 0.37 5.30 35.68
CA LEU A 491 1.28 4.16 35.84
C LEU A 491 2.34 4.42 36.94
N ALA A 492 2.91 5.62 36.98
CA ALA A 492 3.90 6.02 37.98
C ALA A 492 3.29 6.12 39.38
N ALA A 493 2.06 6.60 39.54
CA ALA A 493 1.35 6.66 40.81
C ALA A 493 0.82 5.29 41.27
N GLY A 494 0.56 4.37 40.34
CA GLY A 494 -0.08 3.07 40.55
C GLY A 494 0.88 1.89 40.42
N PRO A 495 0.75 1.08 39.35
CA PRO A 495 1.45 -0.20 39.19
C PRO A 495 2.98 -0.07 39.14
N PHE A 496 3.53 1.06 38.73
CA PHE A 496 4.97 1.29 38.61
C PHE A 496 5.52 2.26 39.66
N LYS A 497 4.84 2.40 40.79
CA LYS A 497 5.30 3.25 41.90
C LYS A 497 6.71 2.83 42.36
N GLY A 498 7.62 3.78 42.34
CA GLY A 498 9.02 3.58 42.74
C GLY A 498 9.97 3.24 41.61
N LEU A 499 9.47 3.10 40.35
CA LEU A 499 10.27 2.95 39.16
C LEU A 499 10.45 4.31 38.47
N ARG A 500 11.52 4.45 37.66
CA ARG A 500 11.83 5.65 36.89
C ARG A 500 11.05 5.62 35.58
N VAL A 501 9.90 6.29 35.57
CA VAL A 501 9.02 6.39 34.40
C VAL A 501 9.20 7.75 33.76
N ASP A 502 9.43 7.82 32.47
CA ASP A 502 9.51 9.06 31.71
C ASP A 502 8.68 8.98 30.41
N ILE A 503 8.50 10.11 29.74
CA ILE A 503 7.66 10.26 28.56
C ILE A 503 8.45 10.67 27.33
N LEU A 504 7.95 10.26 26.14
CA LEU A 504 8.53 10.67 24.87
C LEU A 504 7.45 10.86 23.79
N HIS A 505 7.34 12.05 23.22
CA HIS A 505 6.42 12.32 22.13
C HIS A 505 6.92 13.40 21.15
N GLY A 506 6.34 13.47 19.96
CA GLY A 506 6.80 14.30 18.85
C GLY A 506 6.87 15.81 19.12
N LYS A 507 6.08 16.34 20.09
CA LYS A 507 6.03 17.77 20.42
C LYS A 507 7.11 18.21 21.44
N MET A 508 7.86 17.26 22.03
CA MET A 508 8.91 17.59 23.01
C MET A 508 10.14 18.19 22.34
N PRO A 509 10.76 19.24 22.93
CA PRO A 509 12.00 19.81 22.41
C PRO A 509 13.23 18.96 22.73
N ASN A 510 13.23 18.23 23.86
CA ASN A 510 14.36 17.47 24.42
C ASN A 510 14.29 15.96 24.15
N LYS A 511 13.69 15.54 23.01
CA LYS A 511 13.53 14.12 22.66
C LYS A 511 14.83 13.32 22.70
N ASP A 512 15.90 13.91 22.19
CA ASP A 512 17.19 13.25 22.06
C ASP A 512 17.86 13.02 23.42
N GLU A 513 17.67 13.95 24.36
CA GLU A 513 18.15 13.80 25.75
C GLU A 513 17.44 12.66 26.46
N VAL A 514 16.11 12.59 26.36
CA VAL A 514 15.30 11.52 26.98
C VAL A 514 15.69 10.16 26.40
N MET A 515 15.83 10.06 25.07
CA MET A 515 16.27 8.81 24.45
C MET A 515 17.68 8.40 24.88
N THR A 516 18.59 9.36 25.02
CA THR A 516 19.96 9.10 25.49
C THR A 516 19.95 8.61 26.95
N SER A 517 19.16 9.23 27.83
CA SER A 517 18.99 8.80 29.22
C SER A 517 18.36 7.40 29.32
N PHE A 518 17.39 7.11 28.45
CA PHE A 518 16.82 5.76 28.37
C PHE A 518 17.86 4.73 27.90
N ALA A 519 18.64 5.04 26.87
CA ALA A 519 19.69 4.15 26.38
C ALA A 519 20.80 3.88 27.43
N ARG A 520 21.08 4.85 28.32
CA ARG A 520 22.02 4.70 29.46
C ARG A 520 21.46 3.94 30.65
N GLY A 521 20.19 3.54 30.63
CA GLY A 521 19.53 2.86 31.75
C GLY A 521 19.15 3.78 32.90
N GLU A 522 19.09 5.10 32.67
CA GLU A 522 18.66 6.09 33.68
C GLU A 522 17.13 6.11 33.85
N ILE A 523 16.39 5.58 32.87
CA ILE A 523 14.93 5.44 32.81
C ILE A 523 14.60 3.95 32.71
N ASP A 524 13.67 3.46 33.57
CA ASP A 524 13.26 2.04 33.59
C ASP A 524 12.14 1.78 32.56
N ILE A 525 11.18 2.71 32.47
CA ILE A 525 10.00 2.58 31.60
C ILE A 525 9.82 3.88 30.81
N LEU A 526 9.79 3.76 29.49
CA LEU A 526 9.54 4.88 28.60
C LEU A 526 8.14 4.79 28.00
N VAL A 527 7.26 5.73 28.38
CA VAL A 527 5.91 5.86 27.82
C VAL A 527 5.95 6.80 26.62
N SER A 528 5.59 6.33 25.43
CA SER A 528 5.80 7.11 24.21
C SER A 528 4.66 6.99 23.20
N THR A 529 4.70 7.83 22.16
CA THR A 529 3.96 7.63 20.93
C THR A 529 4.81 6.85 19.92
N THR A 530 4.36 6.76 18.66
CA THR A 530 5.11 6.15 17.54
C THR A 530 6.47 6.78 17.26
N VAL A 531 6.83 7.85 17.95
CA VAL A 531 8.13 8.54 17.78
C VAL A 531 9.33 7.61 17.96
N ILE A 532 9.16 6.52 18.75
CA ILE A 532 10.19 5.49 18.93
C ILE A 532 10.31 4.52 17.73
N GLU A 533 9.43 4.61 16.75
CA GLU A 533 9.49 3.82 15.49
C GLU A 533 10.79 4.14 14.74
N VAL A 534 11.28 5.38 14.84
CA VAL A 534 12.55 5.84 14.30
C VAL A 534 13.44 6.29 15.47
N GLY A 535 14.50 5.56 15.81
CA GLY A 535 15.36 6.02 16.90
C GLY A 535 16.37 4.99 17.42
N VAL A 536 16.91 5.33 18.58
CA VAL A 536 18.05 4.73 19.26
C VAL A 536 17.85 3.24 19.53
N ASP A 537 18.88 2.46 19.28
CA ASP A 537 18.95 1.06 19.68
C ASP A 537 19.18 0.95 21.20
N VAL A 538 18.30 0.25 21.90
CA VAL A 538 18.38 0.02 23.34
C VAL A 538 18.40 -1.50 23.59
N PRO A 539 19.58 -2.15 23.60
CA PRO A 539 19.68 -3.60 23.74
C PRO A 539 19.09 -4.14 25.04
N ASN A 540 19.00 -3.31 26.09
CA ASN A 540 18.48 -3.67 27.39
C ASN A 540 16.93 -3.62 27.49
N ALA A 541 16.24 -3.11 26.47
CA ALA A 541 14.78 -3.09 26.42
C ALA A 541 14.24 -4.47 26.00
N THR A 542 13.59 -5.19 26.92
CA THR A 542 13.07 -6.54 26.72
C THR A 542 11.55 -6.60 26.59
N VAL A 543 10.82 -5.56 27.01
CA VAL A 543 9.35 -5.54 26.92
C VAL A 543 8.87 -4.34 26.11
N MET A 544 7.95 -4.65 25.20
CA MET A 544 7.16 -3.68 24.44
C MET A 544 5.68 -3.89 24.76
N LEU A 545 5.01 -2.90 25.35
CA LEU A 545 3.56 -2.88 25.50
C LEU A 545 2.96 -1.85 24.55
N ILE A 546 2.19 -2.28 23.56
CA ILE A 546 1.49 -1.40 22.60
C ILE A 546 0.04 -1.28 23.05
N ARG A 547 -0.37 -0.08 23.45
CA ARG A 547 -1.75 0.23 23.88
C ARG A 547 -2.64 0.48 22.69
N GLU A 548 -3.89 -0.05 22.75
CA GLU A 548 -4.87 0.13 21.67
C GLU A 548 -4.27 -0.21 20.28
N ALA A 549 -3.70 -1.42 20.18
CA ALA A 549 -2.98 -1.89 18.99
C ALA A 549 -3.82 -1.85 17.70
N GLU A 550 -5.15 -1.86 17.80
CA GLU A 550 -6.09 -1.67 16.68
C GLU A 550 -5.94 -0.35 15.93
N ASN A 551 -5.36 0.67 16.58
CA ASN A 551 -5.16 2.00 15.98
C ASN A 551 -3.85 2.14 15.20
N PHE A 552 -3.03 1.09 15.15
CA PHE A 552 -1.76 1.07 14.43
C PHE A 552 -1.85 0.23 13.16
N GLY A 553 -1.11 0.63 12.13
CA GLY A 553 -0.92 -0.18 10.94
C GLY A 553 -0.08 -1.43 11.19
N VAL A 554 -0.18 -2.43 10.31
CA VAL A 554 0.58 -3.69 10.44
C VAL A 554 2.08 -3.43 10.44
N SER A 555 2.56 -2.60 9.50
CA SER A 555 3.96 -2.21 9.39
C SER A 555 4.47 -1.50 10.65
N GLN A 556 3.66 -0.60 11.25
CA GLN A 556 3.99 0.09 12.49
C GLN A 556 4.12 -0.88 13.67
N LEU A 557 3.16 -1.81 13.82
CA LEU A 557 3.23 -2.83 14.87
C LEU A 557 4.48 -3.71 14.73
N HIS A 558 4.86 -4.04 13.49
CA HIS A 558 6.08 -4.79 13.22
C HIS A 558 7.35 -4.00 13.58
N GLN A 559 7.44 -2.74 13.19
CA GLN A 559 8.58 -1.87 13.52
C GLN A 559 8.71 -1.66 15.04
N LEU A 560 7.60 -1.38 15.74
CA LEU A 560 7.57 -1.27 17.19
C LEU A 560 8.02 -2.59 17.85
N ARG A 561 7.51 -3.74 17.40
CA ARG A 561 7.98 -5.04 17.89
C ARG A 561 9.48 -5.20 17.74
N GLY A 562 10.05 -4.77 16.63
CA GLY A 562 11.48 -4.84 16.33
C GLY A 562 12.37 -3.93 17.21
N ARG A 563 11.79 -3.03 18.01
CA ARG A 563 12.53 -2.17 18.97
C ARG A 563 12.99 -2.88 20.23
N VAL A 564 12.45 -4.05 20.52
CA VAL A 564 12.94 -4.93 21.59
C VAL A 564 13.62 -6.16 21.00
N GLY A 565 14.31 -6.94 21.83
CA GLY A 565 15.01 -8.15 21.37
C GLY A 565 16.28 -7.89 20.56
N ARG A 566 16.92 -6.75 20.77
CA ARG A 566 18.20 -6.41 20.14
C ARG A 566 19.41 -6.89 20.91
N GLY A 567 19.23 -7.25 22.18
CA GLY A 567 20.22 -7.93 23.02
C GLY A 567 20.07 -9.46 22.98
N GLY A 568 20.91 -10.18 23.72
CA GLY A 568 20.85 -11.65 23.88
C GLY A 568 19.69 -12.15 24.76
N ASN A 569 18.89 -11.24 25.35
CA ASN A 569 17.81 -11.56 26.28
C ASN A 569 16.50 -11.91 25.53
N ALA A 570 15.70 -12.80 26.13
CA ALA A 570 14.37 -13.10 25.63
C ALA A 570 13.48 -11.85 25.78
N SER A 571 12.75 -11.51 24.74
CA SER A 571 11.94 -10.30 24.69
C SER A 571 10.49 -10.59 24.34
N ILE A 572 9.58 -9.75 24.82
CA ILE A 572 8.14 -9.90 24.62
C ILE A 572 7.50 -8.61 24.12
N CYS A 573 6.59 -8.77 23.15
CA CYS A 573 5.73 -7.71 22.64
C CYS A 573 4.28 -8.00 23.03
N LEU A 574 3.68 -7.13 23.82
CA LEU A 574 2.32 -7.23 24.34
C LEU A 574 1.43 -6.26 23.57
N MET A 575 0.51 -6.77 22.76
CA MET A 575 -0.41 -5.97 21.94
C MET A 575 -1.76 -5.85 22.67
N HIS A 576 -1.92 -4.74 23.41
CA HIS A 576 -3.17 -4.46 24.11
C HIS A 576 -4.23 -3.95 23.14
N THR A 577 -5.48 -4.43 23.31
CA THR A 577 -6.59 -4.06 22.44
C THR A 577 -7.92 -3.91 23.20
N LYS A 578 -8.72 -2.93 22.78
CA LYS A 578 -10.12 -2.73 23.19
C LYS A 578 -11.10 -3.41 22.24
N ALA A 579 -10.63 -3.97 21.13
CA ALA A 579 -11.46 -4.61 20.13
C ALA A 579 -12.20 -5.82 20.75
N GLU A 580 -13.48 -5.96 20.38
CA GLU A 580 -14.32 -7.07 20.80
C GLU A 580 -13.80 -8.42 20.28
N ASP A 581 -14.10 -9.49 21.02
CA ASP A 581 -13.76 -10.85 20.62
C ASP A 581 -14.36 -11.16 19.23
N ASN A 582 -13.58 -11.85 18.39
CA ASN A 582 -13.96 -12.19 17.01
C ASN A 582 -14.24 -11.01 16.06
N SER A 583 -13.97 -9.76 16.45
CA SER A 583 -14.00 -8.63 15.51
C SER A 583 -12.88 -8.73 14.47
N ALA A 584 -13.03 -8.04 13.34
CA ALA A 584 -11.99 -7.98 12.31
C ALA A 584 -10.66 -7.42 12.86
N SER A 585 -10.73 -6.39 13.71
CA SER A 585 -9.57 -5.79 14.37
C SER A 585 -8.88 -6.77 15.32
N TYR A 586 -9.64 -7.53 16.13
CA TYR A 586 -9.06 -8.53 17.04
C TYR A 586 -8.37 -9.65 16.26
N ARG A 587 -9.00 -10.17 15.20
CA ARG A 587 -8.40 -11.20 14.32
C ARG A 587 -7.12 -10.69 13.68
N ARG A 588 -7.10 -9.45 13.17
CA ARG A 588 -5.91 -8.82 12.59
C ARG A 588 -4.74 -8.79 13.59
N ILE A 589 -4.96 -8.29 14.81
CA ILE A 589 -3.92 -8.21 15.84
C ILE A 589 -3.43 -9.61 16.21
N THR A 590 -4.32 -10.59 16.30
CA THR A 590 -3.96 -11.98 16.60
C THR A 590 -3.08 -12.57 15.49
N GLN A 591 -3.40 -12.33 14.24
CA GLN A 591 -2.56 -12.76 13.10
C GLN A 591 -1.17 -12.12 13.18
N ILE A 592 -1.08 -10.80 13.47
CA ILE A 592 0.20 -10.11 13.61
C ILE A 592 1.01 -10.70 14.77
N ALA A 593 0.38 -11.00 15.91
CA ALA A 593 1.07 -11.60 17.05
C ALA A 593 1.61 -13.01 16.74
N GLN A 594 0.93 -13.79 15.91
CA GLN A 594 1.31 -15.14 15.51
C GLN A 594 2.35 -15.18 14.39
N THR A 595 2.49 -14.11 13.60
CA THR A 595 3.40 -14.04 12.45
C THR A 595 4.72 -13.40 12.89
N SER A 596 5.82 -14.15 12.75
CA SER A 596 7.16 -13.67 13.09
C SER A 596 7.87 -12.97 11.93
N SER A 597 7.61 -13.40 10.70
CA SER A 597 8.23 -12.86 9.48
C SER A 597 7.65 -11.50 9.11
N GLY A 598 8.52 -10.50 8.94
CA GLY A 598 8.13 -9.18 8.45
C GLY A 598 7.64 -9.19 7.01
N PHE A 599 8.12 -10.11 6.17
CA PHE A 599 7.65 -10.27 4.80
C PHE A 599 6.21 -10.77 4.75
N ASP A 600 5.87 -11.77 5.57
CA ASP A 600 4.50 -12.28 5.66
C ASP A 600 3.54 -11.24 6.22
N LEU A 601 4.01 -10.40 7.16
CA LEU A 601 3.23 -9.27 7.68
C LEU A 601 3.03 -8.18 6.63
N ALA A 602 4.03 -7.88 5.81
CA ALA A 602 3.90 -6.92 4.73
C ALA A 602 2.92 -7.40 3.66
N GLU A 603 2.90 -8.69 3.35
CA GLU A 603 1.92 -9.30 2.46
C GLU A 603 0.51 -9.30 3.07
N LEU A 604 0.39 -9.54 4.37
CA LEU A 604 -0.87 -9.42 5.12
C LEU A 604 -1.41 -7.98 5.08
N ASP A 605 -0.55 -6.99 5.28
CA ASP A 605 -0.91 -5.57 5.21
C ASP A 605 -1.42 -5.19 3.80
N LEU A 606 -0.73 -5.69 2.76
CA LEU A 606 -1.11 -5.49 1.37
C LEU A 606 -2.51 -6.04 1.07
N ARG A 607 -2.82 -7.24 1.54
CA ARG A 607 -4.13 -7.87 1.34
C ARG A 607 -5.26 -7.19 2.14
N GLN A 608 -4.95 -6.58 3.29
CA GLN A 608 -5.94 -5.93 4.16
C GLN A 608 -6.21 -4.47 3.78
N ARG A 609 -5.24 -3.79 3.19
CA ARG A 609 -5.43 -2.45 2.65
C ARG A 609 -6.11 -2.55 1.30
N HIS A 610 -7.27 -1.91 1.16
CA HIS A 610 -7.84 -1.68 -0.18
C HIS A 610 -6.83 -0.81 -0.93
N GLU A 611 -6.54 -1.15 -2.16
CA GLU A 611 -5.46 -0.62 -3.03
C GLU A 611 -5.33 0.90 -3.08
N GLY A 612 -6.42 1.63 -2.88
CA GLY A 612 -6.42 3.09 -2.80
C GLY A 612 -5.57 3.66 -1.67
N ASP A 613 -5.31 2.85 -0.61
CA ASP A 613 -4.53 3.30 0.55
C ASP A 613 -3.03 3.00 0.40
N ILE A 614 -2.63 2.05 -0.42
CA ILE A 614 -1.21 1.66 -0.60
C ILE A 614 -0.48 2.69 -1.47
N LEU A 615 -1.12 3.11 -2.53
CA LEU A 615 -0.63 4.15 -3.43
C LEU A 615 -0.99 5.57 -2.94
N GLY A 616 -1.98 5.71 -2.04
CA GLY A 616 -2.45 6.98 -1.49
C GLY A 616 -2.02 7.29 -0.06
N ALA A 617 -1.44 6.35 0.69
CA ALA A 617 -0.88 6.60 2.02
C ALA A 617 0.36 7.52 2.01
N VAL A 618 0.87 7.82 0.81
CA VAL A 618 1.89 8.83 0.58
C VAL A 618 1.25 10.14 0.12
N GLN A 619 0.32 10.68 0.90
CA GLN A 619 -0.25 12.05 0.80
C GLN A 619 -1.53 12.23 -0.02
N SER A 620 -2.56 12.59 0.72
CA SER A 620 -3.67 13.51 0.39
C SER A 620 -4.41 13.33 -0.93
N GLY A 621 -5.57 12.67 -0.86
CA GLY A 621 -6.75 13.16 -1.59
C GLY A 621 -6.95 12.66 -3.01
N THR A 622 -7.91 11.78 -3.18
CA THR A 622 -8.93 11.76 -4.23
C THR A 622 -8.72 11.06 -5.58
N HIS A 623 -7.59 10.47 -5.98
CA HIS A 623 -7.58 9.70 -7.24
C HIS A 623 -6.90 8.34 -7.11
N ARG A 624 -7.69 7.26 -7.32
CA ARG A 624 -7.17 5.90 -7.49
C ARG A 624 -6.39 5.84 -8.81
N THR A 625 -5.10 5.62 -8.71
CA THR A 625 -4.21 5.47 -9.86
C THR A 625 -4.46 4.13 -10.58
N LEU A 626 -4.66 3.06 -9.82
CA LEU A 626 -5.02 1.73 -10.33
C LEU A 626 -6.53 1.52 -10.25
N ARG A 627 -7.12 1.06 -11.35
CA ARG A 627 -8.58 0.89 -11.48
C ARG A 627 -9.01 -0.57 -11.42
N LEU A 628 -8.23 -1.47 -12.00
CA LEU A 628 -8.50 -2.90 -12.11
C LEU A 628 -7.43 -3.76 -11.47
N LEU A 629 -6.17 -3.35 -11.56
CA LEU A 629 -5.03 -4.12 -11.07
C LEU A 629 -5.03 -4.15 -9.54
N ASN A 630 -4.85 -5.35 -8.97
CA ASN A 630 -4.67 -5.62 -7.55
C ASN A 630 -3.26 -6.16 -7.31
N LEU A 631 -2.39 -5.36 -6.68
CA LEU A 631 -0.99 -5.73 -6.47
C LEU A 631 -0.81 -6.96 -5.57
N ALA A 632 -1.80 -7.30 -4.73
CA ALA A 632 -1.76 -8.49 -3.88
C ALA A 632 -2.15 -9.76 -4.65
N ASP A 633 -3.17 -9.65 -5.52
CA ASP A 633 -3.78 -10.79 -6.18
C ASP A 633 -3.22 -11.02 -7.61
N ASP A 634 -2.66 -9.98 -8.24
CA ASP A 634 -2.21 -9.99 -9.65
C ASP A 634 -0.66 -10.00 -9.77
N GLN A 635 0.03 -10.69 -8.85
CA GLN A 635 1.49 -10.75 -8.82
C GLN A 635 2.12 -11.25 -10.12
N ASP A 636 1.54 -12.28 -10.70
CA ASP A 636 1.96 -12.87 -11.97
C ASP A 636 1.88 -11.88 -13.14
N ILE A 637 0.83 -11.03 -13.15
CA ILE A 637 0.67 -9.98 -14.17
C ILE A 637 1.76 -8.92 -14.00
N VAL A 638 2.03 -8.47 -12.76
CA VAL A 638 3.06 -7.47 -12.47
C VAL A 638 4.45 -7.99 -12.84
N GLU A 639 4.80 -9.23 -12.46
CA GLU A 639 6.09 -9.82 -12.80
C GLU A 639 6.29 -9.94 -14.32
N ARG A 640 5.26 -10.42 -15.03
CA ARG A 640 5.30 -10.53 -16.49
C ARG A 640 5.46 -9.17 -17.16
N THR A 641 4.65 -8.20 -16.77
CA THR A 641 4.69 -6.86 -17.37
C THR A 641 5.99 -6.11 -17.10
N HIS A 642 6.63 -6.38 -15.97
CA HIS A 642 7.96 -5.86 -15.67
C HIS A 642 8.97 -6.33 -16.73
N VAL A 643 9.05 -7.64 -16.99
CA VAL A 643 9.94 -8.19 -18.02
C VAL A 643 9.61 -7.63 -19.42
N ASP A 644 8.32 -7.59 -19.77
CA ASP A 644 7.87 -7.11 -21.06
C ASP A 644 8.17 -5.61 -21.27
N ALA A 645 8.03 -4.78 -20.23
CA ALA A 645 8.34 -3.36 -20.25
C ALA A 645 9.83 -3.09 -20.54
N TYR A 646 10.71 -3.78 -19.84
CA TYR A 646 12.16 -3.66 -20.07
C TYR A 646 12.55 -4.10 -21.47
N ALA A 647 12.02 -5.23 -21.94
CA ALA A 647 12.26 -5.70 -23.31
C ALA A 647 11.76 -4.70 -24.35
N MET A 648 10.61 -4.05 -24.10
CA MET A 648 10.03 -3.05 -25.00
C MET A 648 10.89 -1.79 -25.06
N VAL A 649 11.33 -1.25 -23.92
CA VAL A 649 12.20 -0.06 -23.86
C VAL A 649 13.53 -0.31 -24.60
N GLN A 650 14.08 -1.52 -24.52
CA GLN A 650 15.29 -1.88 -25.26
C GLN A 650 15.06 -1.99 -26.77
N ARG A 651 13.92 -2.54 -27.21
CA ARG A 651 13.64 -2.78 -28.63
C ARG A 651 13.07 -1.55 -29.34
N ASN A 652 12.16 -0.84 -28.70
CA ASN A 652 11.44 0.31 -29.26
C ASN A 652 11.13 1.37 -28.20
N PRO A 653 12.12 2.18 -27.79
CA PRO A 653 11.95 3.19 -26.77
C PRO A 653 10.93 4.27 -27.14
N GLN A 654 10.78 4.57 -28.44
CA GLN A 654 9.80 5.56 -28.93
C GLN A 654 8.36 5.10 -28.64
N LEU A 655 8.05 3.82 -28.90
CA LEU A 655 6.74 3.25 -28.57
C LEU A 655 6.49 3.27 -27.06
N ALA A 656 7.50 2.96 -26.24
CA ALA A 656 7.40 3.03 -24.80
C ALA A 656 7.06 4.46 -24.31
N GLU A 657 7.74 5.46 -24.85
CA GLU A 657 7.47 6.88 -24.56
C GLU A 657 6.06 7.32 -25.04
N GLU A 658 5.61 6.83 -26.19
CA GLU A 658 4.27 7.11 -26.69
C GLU A 658 3.19 6.52 -25.78
N LEU A 659 3.35 5.29 -25.34
CA LEU A 659 2.41 4.61 -24.45
C LEU A 659 2.33 5.26 -23.06
N THR A 660 3.44 5.81 -22.56
CA THR A 660 3.48 6.49 -21.28
C THR A 660 3.01 7.94 -21.34
N ARG A 661 3.07 8.59 -22.51
CA ARG A 661 2.65 10.00 -22.71
C ARG A 661 1.16 10.24 -22.43
N ASN A 662 0.33 9.20 -22.56
CA ASN A 662 -1.10 9.26 -22.29
C ASN A 662 -1.48 9.05 -20.81
N LEU A 663 -0.50 8.80 -19.95
CA LEU A 663 -0.73 8.80 -18.50
C LEU A 663 -1.14 10.21 -18.07
N SER A 664 -2.16 10.30 -17.23
CA SER A 664 -2.61 11.61 -16.73
C SER A 664 -1.48 12.33 -16.01
N GLN A 665 -1.48 13.67 -16.06
CA GLN A 665 -0.46 14.47 -15.39
C GLN A 665 -0.33 14.11 -13.89
N SER A 666 -1.45 13.75 -13.24
CA SER A 666 -1.45 13.26 -11.86
C SER A 666 -0.82 11.88 -11.69
N GLU A 667 -0.92 11.00 -12.68
CA GLU A 667 -0.26 9.69 -12.69
C GLU A 667 1.24 9.84 -12.95
N GLN A 668 1.64 10.76 -13.83
CA GLN A 668 3.03 11.11 -14.06
C GLN A 668 3.66 11.76 -12.83
N GLU A 669 3.02 12.77 -12.25
CA GLU A 669 3.49 13.43 -11.01
C GLU A 669 3.56 12.45 -9.83
N TYR A 670 2.65 11.49 -9.74
CA TYR A 670 2.68 10.44 -8.71
C TYR A 670 3.91 9.54 -8.90
N LEU A 671 4.16 9.09 -10.13
CA LEU A 671 5.32 8.27 -10.48
C LEU A 671 6.64 9.07 -10.41
N GLU A 672 6.60 10.40 -10.55
CA GLU A 672 7.74 11.30 -10.40
C GLU A 672 8.10 11.59 -8.93
N LYS A 673 7.13 11.55 -8.02
CA LYS A 673 7.33 11.88 -6.60
C LYS A 673 7.68 10.69 -5.71
N ASN A 674 7.49 9.46 -6.20
CA ASN A 674 7.78 8.22 -5.50
C ASN A 674 8.85 7.41 -6.21
#